data_2f138ca33f3f721de6383af9c31d4e89
#
_entry.id   2f138ca33f3f721de6383af9c31d4e89
#
_cell.length_a   1.000
_cell.length_b   1.000
_cell.length_c   1.000
_cell.angle_alpha   90.00
_cell.angle_beta   90.00
_cell.angle_gamma   90.00
#
_symmetry.space_group_name_H-M   'P 1'
#
loop_
_entity.id
_entity.type
_entity.pdbx_description
1 polymer ?
#
loop_
_entity_poly.entity_id
_entity_poly.type
_entity_poly.pdbx_seq_one_letter_code
_entity_poly.pdbx_strand_id
1 'polypeptide(L)'
;MNQNQKKDKAINVITDWPQNLNTYLGNKGYTILKSELSIKHQLGLKEMLMVKPFVPGSPVQVQKTFPAYRESNNKIYIPRYFGEEILGKVKTIKITDGDDIHLEFTGTLRDYQIPVVKKFINYVKSSEINTEGGLLELPCAWGKTSASLYICCQLKKKTLVIVHKEFLMNQWIERIGQFIPTAKVGKIQGPIIDIDNKDIVICMLQSLVSKEYPSTLFDCFGFTIIDEVHHISSETFSNALFKMVTKYMLGLSATMNRKDGTTKVFKMFLGKVVEKVERKDEHNVQVRAITFKTNDDEFNETVLDWKGNPQISTMISKLCSYSKRTEFIIKVLTDFIQVDGVDKNIIAAHKNEMNNNNPNCKICLKNNNYLVKNSCCNIVNYCLPCMQEEERNAEIPEVIGVDADGKKKCKTKAAKCPSCKKRLKYEQYYIENPHVKPLEQLHTLILSHNLNVLHYIYNKIVCKNIASVGYYVGGMKECELKQSEKKQIVLASFSMASEALDIPSLNAEFLITPKTDVVQSVGRILRAKHAYSDPIIYEIKDNHDVFQRQWLKRKQFYKNQNFSIIECDSNNYNPDITNWKTSYDPSKCKTKKKESSKKDSCKASSRNLSDKSVTNDTDSELEFDDDDDDDDDDDDEKNTSKGVCLIKFKN
;
A
#
# COMPACT_ATOMS: atom_id res chain seq x y z
N MET A 1 47.33 27.91 -6.89
CA MET A 1 47.99 26.74 -6.31
C MET A 1 47.47 26.53 -4.91
N ASN A 2 46.61 25.56 -4.74
CA ASN A 2 46.51 24.72 -3.55
C ASN A 2 45.38 23.70 -3.81
N GLN A 3 45.79 22.55 -4.31
CA GLN A 3 44.96 21.37 -4.45
C GLN A 3 44.79 20.75 -3.06
N ASN A 4 43.64 20.92 -2.44
CA ASN A 4 43.23 20.10 -1.30
C ASN A 4 42.76 18.75 -1.81
N GLN A 5 43.66 17.80 -1.83
CA GLN A 5 43.33 16.38 -1.96
C GLN A 5 42.48 15.98 -0.76
N LYS A 6 41.19 15.74 -1.00
CA LYS A 6 40.37 14.90 -0.13
C LYS A 6 40.97 13.49 -0.19
N LYS A 7 41.72 13.13 0.85
CA LYS A 7 42.07 11.74 1.12
C LYS A 7 40.77 11.00 1.48
N ASP A 8 40.21 10.28 0.55
CA ASP A 8 39.28 9.20 0.85
C ASP A 8 40.02 8.24 1.79
N LYS A 9 39.60 8.17 3.05
CA LYS A 9 40.07 7.13 3.97
C LYS A 9 39.62 5.80 3.37
N ALA A 10 40.55 5.12 2.72
CA ALA A 10 40.38 3.73 2.34
C ALA A 10 39.96 2.97 3.62
N ILE A 11 38.72 2.46 3.65
CA ILE A 11 38.29 1.55 4.69
C ILE A 11 39.25 0.38 4.61
N ASN A 12 40.04 0.15 5.66
CA ASN A 12 40.88 -1.04 5.76
C ASN A 12 39.94 -2.25 5.83
N VAL A 13 39.56 -2.78 4.69
CA VAL A 13 38.77 -4.00 4.63
C VAL A 13 39.61 -5.11 5.24
N ILE A 14 39.19 -5.57 6.40
CA ILE A 14 39.81 -6.72 7.05
C ILE A 14 39.43 -7.95 6.23
N THR A 15 40.42 -8.60 5.62
CA THR A 15 40.23 -9.80 4.81
C THR A 15 40.72 -11.06 5.51
N ASP A 16 41.55 -10.92 6.54
CA ASP A 16 42.21 -11.98 7.31
C ASP A 16 41.47 -12.30 8.60
N TRP A 17 40.21 -12.76 8.50
CA TRP A 17 39.43 -13.16 9.67
C TRP A 17 39.99 -14.45 10.30
N PRO A 18 40.02 -14.53 11.67
CA PRO A 18 40.48 -15.75 12.34
C PRO A 18 39.61 -16.94 11.96
N GLN A 19 40.27 -18.04 11.63
CA GLN A 19 39.59 -19.31 11.35
C GLN A 19 39.27 -20.06 12.65
N ASN A 20 38.23 -20.89 12.65
CA ASN A 20 37.86 -21.75 13.77
C ASN A 20 37.47 -21.04 15.08
N LEU A 21 36.88 -19.85 14.99
CA LEU A 21 36.35 -19.14 16.15
C LEU A 21 35.32 -19.98 16.92
N ASN A 22 35.29 -19.80 18.24
CA ASN A 22 34.33 -20.48 19.14
C ASN A 22 33.02 -19.67 19.18
N THR A 23 32.22 -19.75 18.12
CA THR A 23 31.01 -18.98 17.93
C THR A 23 29.76 -19.79 18.18
N TYR A 24 28.66 -19.13 18.55
CA TYR A 24 27.38 -19.79 18.69
C TYR A 24 26.21 -18.88 18.26
N LEU A 25 25.12 -19.49 17.81
CA LEU A 25 23.87 -18.78 17.56
C LEU A 25 23.01 -18.83 18.83
N GLY A 26 22.72 -17.66 19.39
CA GLY A 26 21.85 -17.51 20.56
C GLY A 26 20.71 -16.52 20.29
N ASN A 27 19.88 -16.26 21.31
CA ASN A 27 18.70 -15.36 21.19
C ASN A 27 19.04 -13.91 20.78
N LYS A 28 20.31 -13.52 20.89
CA LYS A 28 20.84 -12.21 20.44
C LYS A 28 21.59 -12.27 19.09
N GLY A 29 21.41 -13.34 18.34
CA GLY A 29 22.09 -13.52 17.05
C GLY A 29 23.40 -14.28 17.13
N TYR A 30 24.27 -14.06 16.14
CA TYR A 30 25.59 -14.65 16.06
C TYR A 30 26.48 -14.06 17.14
N THR A 31 26.98 -14.90 18.02
CA THR A 31 27.70 -14.52 19.23
C THR A 31 29.15 -14.94 19.19
N ILE A 32 30.07 -14.00 19.49
CA ILE A 32 31.51 -14.17 19.47
C ILE A 32 32.07 -13.76 20.84
N LEU A 33 33.01 -14.54 21.36
CA LEU A 33 33.78 -14.13 22.55
C LEU A 33 34.82 -13.09 22.14
N LYS A 34 34.88 -11.96 22.87
CA LYS A 34 35.87 -10.90 22.59
C LYS A 34 37.30 -11.40 22.70
N SER A 35 37.57 -12.39 23.58
CA SER A 35 38.88 -13.01 23.74
C SER A 35 39.39 -13.74 22.50
N GLU A 36 38.49 -14.13 21.58
CA GLU A 36 38.85 -14.83 20.35
C GLU A 36 39.18 -13.89 19.19
N LEU A 37 38.93 -12.60 19.37
CA LEU A 37 39.17 -11.57 18.38
C LEU A 37 40.25 -10.60 18.84
N SER A 38 41.22 -10.30 17.98
CA SER A 38 42.12 -9.19 18.23
C SER A 38 41.34 -7.87 18.30
N ILE A 39 41.93 -6.84 18.95
CA ILE A 39 41.32 -5.51 19.02
C ILE A 39 41.05 -4.96 17.61
N LYS A 40 41.96 -5.21 16.65
CA LYS A 40 41.80 -4.82 15.26
C LYS A 40 40.53 -5.44 14.65
N HIS A 41 40.29 -6.75 14.84
CA HIS A 41 39.14 -7.44 14.34
C HIS A 41 37.83 -6.96 15.02
N GLN A 42 37.86 -6.70 16.35
CA GLN A 42 36.69 -6.17 17.05
C GLN A 42 36.31 -4.77 16.53
N LEU A 43 37.28 -3.88 16.30
CA LEU A 43 37.02 -2.56 15.73
C LEU A 43 36.52 -2.65 14.31
N GLY A 44 37.09 -3.51 13.47
CA GLY A 44 36.65 -3.71 12.11
C GLY A 44 35.21 -4.21 12.00
N LEU A 45 34.82 -5.20 12.84
CA LEU A 45 33.43 -5.65 12.91
C LEU A 45 32.47 -4.52 13.27
N LYS A 46 32.84 -3.72 14.27
CA LYS A 46 32.01 -2.58 14.71
C LYS A 46 31.89 -1.52 13.61
N GLU A 47 32.96 -1.25 12.89
CA GLU A 47 32.95 -0.29 11.78
C GLU A 47 32.07 -0.79 10.62
N MET A 48 32.17 -2.06 10.23
CA MET A 48 31.33 -2.66 9.19
C MET A 48 29.83 -2.64 9.55
N LEU A 49 29.52 -2.76 10.84
CA LEU A 49 28.16 -2.78 11.39
C LEU A 49 27.66 -1.41 11.87
N MET A 50 28.44 -0.35 11.69
CA MET A 50 27.98 1.02 11.89
C MET A 50 27.20 1.48 10.65
N VAL A 51 25.89 1.50 10.75
CA VAL A 51 24.99 1.86 9.65
C VAL A 51 24.87 3.38 9.56
N LYS A 52 25.01 3.90 8.36
CA LYS A 52 24.86 5.33 8.02
C LYS A 52 23.75 5.44 7.00
N PRO A 53 22.51 5.74 7.41
CA PRO A 53 21.43 5.99 6.47
C PRO A 53 21.75 7.23 5.63
N PHE A 54 21.48 7.17 4.36
CA PHE A 54 21.53 8.33 3.49
C PHE A 54 20.23 9.13 3.68
N VAL A 55 20.37 10.42 4.01
CA VAL A 55 19.23 11.35 4.09
C VAL A 55 19.47 12.43 3.04
N PRO A 56 18.69 12.44 1.95
CA PRO A 56 18.79 13.48 0.93
C PRO A 56 18.63 14.88 1.54
N GLY A 57 19.43 15.85 1.08
CA GLY A 57 19.33 17.24 1.54
C GLY A 57 19.87 17.54 2.96
N SER A 58 20.20 16.53 3.74
CA SER A 58 20.79 16.74 5.08
C SER A 58 22.30 16.98 5.00
N PRO A 59 22.87 18.00 5.71
CA PRO A 59 24.31 18.17 5.77
C PRO A 59 24.97 16.89 6.28
N VAL A 60 26.03 16.44 5.64
CA VAL A 60 26.77 15.19 5.98
C VAL A 60 27.16 15.10 7.46
N GLN A 61 27.25 16.21 8.16
CA GLN A 61 27.61 16.30 9.58
C GLN A 61 26.48 15.92 10.55
N VAL A 62 25.23 15.77 10.10
CA VAL A 62 24.05 15.53 10.96
C VAL A 62 23.45 14.14 10.76
N GLN A 63 24.02 13.29 9.90
CA GLN A 63 23.50 11.95 9.68
C GLN A 63 23.65 11.07 10.93
N LYS A 64 22.51 10.71 11.53
CA LYS A 64 22.45 9.86 12.72
C LYS A 64 22.86 8.44 12.36
N THR A 65 24.03 8.00 12.81
CA THR A 65 24.50 6.63 12.64
C THR A 65 24.02 5.75 13.79
N PHE A 66 23.77 4.47 13.53
CA PHE A 66 23.40 3.52 14.57
C PHE A 66 24.15 2.20 14.42
N PRO A 67 24.43 1.48 15.54
CA PRO A 67 25.11 0.20 15.51
C PRO A 67 24.16 -0.96 15.19
N ALA A 68 24.43 -1.73 14.14
CA ALA A 68 23.79 -3.00 13.87
C ALA A 68 24.53 -4.16 14.59
N TYR A 69 24.97 -3.91 15.81
CA TYR A 69 25.56 -4.91 16.73
C TYR A 69 25.20 -4.58 18.17
N ARG A 70 25.41 -5.53 19.05
CA ARG A 70 25.32 -5.35 20.50
C ARG A 70 26.59 -5.93 21.14
N GLU A 71 26.94 -5.48 22.33
CA GLU A 71 28.06 -6.01 23.06
C GLU A 71 27.80 -6.10 24.57
N SER A 72 28.50 -6.99 25.21
CA SER A 72 28.67 -7.07 26.66
C SER A 72 30.16 -7.00 27.00
N ASN A 73 30.50 -7.13 28.28
CA ASN A 73 31.90 -7.09 28.70
C ASN A 73 32.75 -8.12 27.93
N ASN A 74 32.23 -9.34 27.70
CA ASN A 74 32.99 -10.46 27.16
C ASN A 74 32.53 -10.94 25.77
N LYS A 75 31.45 -10.39 25.21
CA LYS A 75 30.84 -10.90 23.98
C LYS A 75 30.45 -9.77 23.03
N ILE A 76 30.50 -10.06 21.73
CA ILE A 76 29.91 -9.25 20.65
C ILE A 76 28.78 -10.07 20.03
N TYR A 77 27.63 -9.42 19.82
CA TYR A 77 26.45 -9.98 19.18
C TYR A 77 26.25 -9.25 17.85
N ILE A 78 26.17 -10.02 16.77
CA ILE A 78 26.01 -9.50 15.41
C ILE A 78 24.84 -10.18 14.71
N PRO A 79 24.29 -9.61 13.63
CA PRO A 79 23.25 -10.25 12.87
C PRO A 79 23.68 -11.62 12.36
N ARG A 80 22.76 -12.59 12.39
CA ARG A 80 23.05 -13.98 12.08
C ARG A 80 23.74 -14.15 10.73
N TYR A 81 23.12 -13.71 9.66
CA TYR A 81 23.61 -13.98 8.31
C TYR A 81 24.85 -13.16 7.95
N PHE A 82 25.02 -11.98 8.54
CA PHE A 82 26.27 -11.23 8.43
C PHE A 82 27.43 -11.99 9.12
N GLY A 83 27.18 -12.53 10.32
CA GLY A 83 28.19 -13.30 11.03
C GLY A 83 28.59 -14.57 10.26
N GLU A 84 27.62 -15.29 9.72
CA GLU A 84 27.86 -16.49 8.93
C GLU A 84 28.56 -16.20 7.59
N GLU A 85 28.28 -15.04 6.97
CA GLU A 85 28.95 -14.60 5.73
C GLU A 85 30.43 -14.23 5.96
N ILE A 86 30.73 -13.52 7.05
CA ILE A 86 32.08 -12.99 7.30
C ILE A 86 32.97 -13.97 8.07
N LEU A 87 32.42 -14.71 9.05
CA LEU A 87 33.16 -15.56 9.98
C LEU A 87 32.88 -17.05 9.82
N GLY A 88 31.98 -17.40 8.90
CA GLY A 88 31.57 -18.78 8.66
C GLY A 88 30.49 -19.29 9.63
N LYS A 89 30.11 -20.55 9.46
CA LYS A 89 29.04 -21.17 10.24
C LYS A 89 29.39 -21.23 11.73
N VAL A 90 28.40 -20.97 12.57
CA VAL A 90 28.54 -21.13 14.03
C VAL A 90 28.90 -22.57 14.42
N LYS A 91 29.75 -22.72 15.42
CA LYS A 91 30.09 -24.05 15.96
C LYS A 91 28.95 -24.69 16.76
N THR A 92 28.14 -23.85 17.42
CA THR A 92 27.07 -24.35 18.30
C THR A 92 25.79 -23.55 18.07
N ILE A 93 24.66 -24.23 18.00
CA ILE A 93 23.32 -23.64 17.96
C ILE A 93 22.74 -23.73 19.36
N LYS A 94 22.41 -22.59 19.97
CA LYS A 94 21.83 -22.49 21.33
C LYS A 94 20.39 -21.99 21.33
N ILE A 95 19.85 -21.62 20.14
CA ILE A 95 18.42 -21.35 20.00
C ILE A 95 17.65 -22.66 19.99
N THR A 96 16.40 -22.61 20.41
CA THR A 96 15.48 -23.74 20.38
C THR A 96 14.96 -23.99 18.98
N ASP A 97 14.47 -25.20 18.74
CA ASP A 97 13.73 -25.53 17.51
C ASP A 97 12.31 -24.93 17.49
N GLY A 98 11.84 -24.41 18.64
CA GLY A 98 10.47 -23.97 18.86
C GLY A 98 9.48 -25.14 18.95
N ASP A 99 8.29 -24.85 19.46
CA ASP A 99 7.21 -25.82 19.61
C ASP A 99 6.68 -26.27 18.25
N ASP A 100 6.30 -27.53 18.14
CA ASP A 100 5.63 -28.07 16.96
C ASP A 100 4.15 -27.74 16.99
N ILE A 101 3.59 -27.39 15.82
CA ILE A 101 2.16 -27.17 15.61
C ILE A 101 1.66 -28.05 14.45
N HIS A 102 0.40 -28.43 14.53
CA HIS A 102 -0.26 -29.22 13.50
C HIS A 102 -1.46 -28.47 12.98
N LEU A 103 -1.23 -27.63 11.98
CA LEU A 103 -2.24 -26.80 11.33
C LEU A 103 -2.41 -27.18 9.87
N GLU A 104 -3.64 -27.18 9.40
CA GLU A 104 -3.98 -27.45 8.03
C GLU A 104 -4.40 -26.16 7.32
N PHE A 105 -3.82 -25.89 6.16
CA PHE A 105 -4.19 -24.77 5.33
C PHE A 105 -5.40 -25.14 4.48
N THR A 106 -6.56 -24.54 4.74
CA THR A 106 -7.84 -24.86 4.05
C THR A 106 -8.05 -24.09 2.76
N GLY A 107 -7.21 -23.10 2.46
CA GLY A 107 -7.28 -22.32 1.23
C GLY A 107 -6.64 -23.02 0.03
N THR A 108 -6.77 -22.42 -1.15
CA THR A 108 -6.08 -22.86 -2.37
C THR A 108 -5.07 -21.80 -2.79
N LEU A 109 -3.80 -22.19 -2.93
CA LEU A 109 -2.79 -21.31 -3.52
C LEU A 109 -3.05 -21.17 -5.03
N ARG A 110 -2.80 -19.97 -5.55
CA ARG A 110 -2.84 -19.72 -6.99
C ARG A 110 -1.63 -20.37 -7.67
N ASP A 111 -1.77 -20.78 -8.91
CA ASP A 111 -0.72 -21.52 -9.64
C ASP A 111 0.65 -20.83 -9.60
N TYR A 112 0.68 -19.51 -9.69
CA TYR A 112 1.92 -18.73 -9.63
C TYR A 112 2.53 -18.64 -8.22
N GLN A 113 1.77 -18.90 -7.15
CA GLN A 113 2.27 -18.91 -5.78
C GLN A 113 2.99 -20.22 -5.44
N ILE A 114 2.55 -21.33 -6.01
CA ILE A 114 3.06 -22.67 -5.71
C ILE A 114 4.58 -22.79 -5.90
N PRO A 115 5.18 -22.37 -7.03
CA PRO A 115 6.62 -22.50 -7.22
C PRO A 115 7.42 -21.64 -6.24
N VAL A 116 6.96 -20.44 -5.91
CA VAL A 116 7.64 -19.53 -4.97
C VAL A 116 7.66 -20.11 -3.57
N VAL A 117 6.51 -20.59 -3.11
CA VAL A 117 6.37 -21.20 -1.78
C VAL A 117 7.21 -22.46 -1.66
N LYS A 118 7.16 -23.34 -2.68
CA LYS A 118 8.00 -24.55 -2.72
C LYS A 118 9.49 -24.20 -2.69
N LYS A 119 9.91 -23.18 -3.47
CA LYS A 119 11.31 -22.72 -3.49
C LYS A 119 11.76 -22.26 -2.11
N PHE A 120 10.95 -21.46 -1.40
CA PHE A 120 11.28 -20.99 -0.06
C PHE A 120 11.37 -22.15 0.94
N ILE A 121 10.38 -23.07 0.95
CA ILE A 121 10.37 -24.23 1.87
C ILE A 121 11.58 -25.11 1.63
N ASN A 122 11.89 -25.43 0.36
CA ASN A 122 13.06 -26.23 0.03
C ASN A 122 14.36 -25.54 0.44
N TYR A 123 14.43 -24.21 0.26
CA TYR A 123 15.57 -23.39 0.63
C TYR A 123 15.82 -23.45 2.14
N VAL A 124 14.79 -23.20 2.98
CA VAL A 124 14.97 -23.18 4.44
C VAL A 124 15.12 -24.57 5.06
N LYS A 125 14.77 -25.64 4.34
CA LYS A 125 14.97 -27.04 4.77
C LYS A 125 16.25 -27.65 4.19
N SER A 126 17.00 -26.92 3.36
CA SER A 126 18.23 -27.44 2.81
C SER A 126 19.31 -27.55 3.91
N SER A 127 20.26 -28.47 3.70
CA SER A 127 21.42 -28.61 4.59
C SER A 127 22.55 -27.63 4.26
N GLU A 128 22.34 -26.75 3.29
CA GLU A 128 23.33 -25.74 2.92
C GLU A 128 23.51 -24.70 4.03
N ILE A 129 24.58 -23.94 3.95
CA ILE A 129 24.90 -22.90 4.92
C ILE A 129 23.98 -21.70 4.66
N ASN A 130 23.48 -21.04 5.72
CA ASN A 130 22.72 -19.79 5.68
C ASN A 130 21.38 -19.85 4.95
N THR A 131 20.69 -20.97 5.03
CA THR A 131 19.41 -21.18 4.32
C THR A 131 18.18 -21.14 5.23
N GLU A 132 18.33 -21.07 6.56
CA GLU A 132 17.19 -21.14 7.49
C GLU A 132 16.34 -19.87 7.53
N GLY A 133 16.71 -18.82 6.77
CA GLY A 133 15.92 -17.60 6.61
C GLY A 133 16.14 -16.96 5.27
N GLY A 134 15.21 -16.11 4.87
CA GLY A 134 15.27 -15.40 3.60
C GLY A 134 14.19 -14.35 3.42
N LEU A 135 14.35 -13.60 2.37
CA LEU A 135 13.44 -12.53 1.95
C LEU A 135 12.67 -12.97 0.71
N LEU A 136 11.38 -12.66 0.68
CA LEU A 136 10.53 -12.78 -0.50
C LEU A 136 10.10 -11.37 -0.97
N GLU A 137 10.54 -10.96 -2.16
CA GLU A 137 10.13 -9.71 -2.80
C GLU A 137 8.94 -10.01 -3.71
N LEU A 138 7.75 -9.71 -3.20
CA LEU A 138 6.49 -10.08 -3.83
C LEU A 138 5.62 -8.84 -4.04
N PRO A 139 5.11 -8.58 -5.24
CA PRO A 139 4.36 -7.37 -5.54
C PRO A 139 3.08 -7.24 -4.68
N CYS A 140 2.52 -6.03 -4.62
CA CYS A 140 1.23 -5.81 -3.99
C CYS A 140 0.16 -6.70 -4.63
N ALA A 141 -0.83 -7.13 -3.84
CA ALA A 141 -1.92 -8.02 -4.25
C ALA A 141 -1.51 -9.43 -4.73
N TRP A 142 -0.24 -9.81 -4.62
CA TRP A 142 0.24 -11.14 -4.96
C TRP A 142 -0.29 -12.25 -4.02
N GLY A 143 -0.69 -11.87 -2.81
CA GLY A 143 -1.15 -12.81 -1.78
C GLY A 143 -0.02 -13.24 -0.82
N LYS A 144 0.81 -12.29 -0.41
CA LYS A 144 1.92 -12.50 0.54
C LYS A 144 1.46 -13.24 1.80
N THR A 145 0.37 -12.79 2.41
CA THR A 145 -0.17 -13.35 3.67
C THR A 145 -0.61 -14.80 3.51
N SER A 146 -1.39 -15.14 2.47
CA SER A 146 -1.84 -16.52 2.25
C SER A 146 -0.67 -17.47 1.96
N ALA A 147 0.32 -17.03 1.18
CA ALA A 147 1.54 -17.80 0.93
C ALA A 147 2.34 -18.05 2.21
N SER A 148 2.48 -17.04 3.07
CA SER A 148 3.20 -17.16 4.34
C SER A 148 2.47 -18.07 5.33
N LEU A 149 1.15 -18.04 5.38
CA LEU A 149 0.34 -18.95 6.18
C LEU A 149 0.47 -20.40 5.70
N TYR A 150 0.53 -20.61 4.39
CA TYR A 150 0.83 -21.94 3.85
C TYR A 150 2.23 -22.41 4.25
N ILE A 151 3.25 -21.54 4.17
CA ILE A 151 4.62 -21.86 4.62
C ILE A 151 4.61 -22.22 6.10
N CYS A 152 3.89 -21.49 6.95
CA CYS A 152 3.72 -21.78 8.37
C CYS A 152 3.22 -23.22 8.59
N CYS A 153 2.14 -23.62 7.91
CA CYS A 153 1.60 -24.99 8.01
C CYS A 153 2.59 -26.05 7.53
N GLN A 154 3.44 -25.76 6.53
CA GLN A 154 4.43 -26.70 6.00
C GLN A 154 5.68 -26.82 6.87
N LEU A 155 6.06 -25.77 7.59
CA LEU A 155 7.17 -25.79 8.53
C LEU A 155 6.79 -26.42 9.88
N LYS A 156 5.48 -26.43 10.20
CA LYS A 156 4.91 -27.06 11.42
C LYS A 156 5.52 -26.52 12.71
N LYS A 157 5.87 -25.24 12.76
CA LYS A 157 6.47 -24.60 13.93
C LYS A 157 5.61 -23.47 14.44
N LYS A 158 5.47 -23.35 15.76
CA LYS A 158 4.82 -22.22 16.41
C LYS A 158 5.40 -20.93 15.86
N THR A 159 4.52 -20.06 15.37
CA THR A 159 4.89 -18.94 14.50
C THR A 159 4.66 -17.61 15.18
N LEU A 160 5.67 -16.73 15.10
CA LEU A 160 5.59 -15.32 15.47
C LEU A 160 5.47 -14.48 14.22
N VAL A 161 4.42 -13.64 14.11
CA VAL A 161 4.25 -12.68 13.02
C VAL A 161 4.50 -11.28 13.56
N ILE A 162 5.47 -10.56 13.01
CA ILE A 162 5.80 -9.19 13.43
C ILE A 162 5.20 -8.21 12.43
N VAL A 163 4.40 -7.28 12.95
CA VAL A 163 3.77 -6.20 12.19
C VAL A 163 4.03 -4.85 12.85
N HIS A 164 4.06 -3.78 12.06
CA HIS A 164 4.37 -2.44 12.57
C HIS A 164 3.14 -1.56 12.82
N LYS A 165 1.93 -2.00 12.39
CA LYS A 165 0.66 -1.27 12.59
C LYS A 165 -0.47 -2.20 13.05
N GLU A 166 -1.37 -1.67 13.86
CA GLU A 166 -2.46 -2.44 14.47
C GLU A 166 -3.44 -2.99 13.44
N PHE A 167 -3.77 -2.21 12.40
CA PHE A 167 -4.65 -2.72 11.35
C PHE A 167 -4.06 -3.92 10.59
N LEU A 168 -2.73 -3.99 10.41
CA LEU A 168 -2.06 -5.18 9.85
C LEU A 168 -2.24 -6.39 10.78
N MET A 169 -2.14 -6.18 12.10
CA MET A 169 -2.45 -7.23 13.08
C MET A 169 -3.86 -7.79 12.87
N ASN A 170 -4.86 -6.91 12.74
CA ASN A 170 -6.25 -7.30 12.53
C ASN A 170 -6.45 -8.02 11.18
N GLN A 171 -5.80 -7.55 10.12
CA GLN A 171 -5.80 -8.24 8.83
C GLN A 171 -5.18 -9.65 8.91
N TRP A 172 -4.07 -9.80 9.62
CA TRP A 172 -3.46 -11.12 9.83
C TRP A 172 -4.39 -12.06 10.61
N ILE A 173 -5.05 -11.57 11.68
CA ILE A 173 -6.04 -12.34 12.45
C ILE A 173 -7.18 -12.81 11.54
N GLU A 174 -7.74 -11.90 10.73
CA GLU A 174 -8.82 -12.20 9.78
C GLU A 174 -8.38 -13.25 8.75
N ARG A 175 -7.19 -13.10 8.17
CA ARG A 175 -6.66 -14.06 7.18
C ARG A 175 -6.31 -15.42 7.79
N ILE A 176 -5.82 -15.45 9.03
CA ILE A 176 -5.61 -16.70 9.76
C ILE A 176 -6.96 -17.41 9.94
N GLY A 177 -7.99 -16.70 10.43
CA GLY A 177 -9.34 -17.27 10.56
C GLY A 177 -9.93 -17.78 9.24
N GLN A 178 -9.61 -17.12 8.12
CA GLN A 178 -10.06 -17.53 6.79
C GLN A 178 -9.35 -18.80 6.27
N PHE A 179 -8.02 -18.87 6.42
CA PHE A 179 -7.19 -19.91 5.79
C PHE A 179 -6.76 -21.03 6.72
N ILE A 180 -6.80 -20.81 8.04
CA ILE A 180 -6.44 -21.77 9.06
C ILE A 180 -7.43 -21.64 10.23
N PRO A 181 -8.71 -21.97 10.06
CA PRO A 181 -9.76 -21.71 11.05
C PRO A 181 -9.56 -22.44 12.38
N THR A 182 -8.73 -23.48 12.43
CA THR A 182 -8.39 -24.24 13.64
C THR A 182 -7.26 -23.61 14.46
N ALA A 183 -6.55 -22.61 13.91
CA ALA A 183 -5.39 -22.02 14.58
C ALA A 183 -5.81 -21.20 15.80
N LYS A 184 -5.12 -21.41 16.91
CA LYS A 184 -5.24 -20.58 18.12
C LYS A 184 -4.33 -19.38 17.99
N VAL A 185 -4.93 -18.18 17.82
CA VAL A 185 -4.20 -16.94 17.61
C VAL A 185 -4.00 -16.22 18.94
N GLY A 186 -2.78 -15.76 19.19
CA GLY A 186 -2.44 -14.89 20.32
C GLY A 186 -1.87 -13.57 19.85
N LYS A 187 -1.58 -12.66 20.79
CA LYS A 187 -0.97 -11.37 20.48
C LYS A 187 -0.02 -10.85 21.54
N ILE A 188 0.99 -10.10 21.07
CA ILE A 188 1.88 -9.29 21.92
C ILE A 188 1.68 -7.82 21.51
N GLN A 189 0.94 -7.08 22.34
CA GLN A 189 0.61 -5.68 22.08
C GLN A 189 0.50 -4.88 23.39
N GLY A 190 1.34 -3.87 23.56
CA GLY A 190 1.35 -3.10 24.79
C GLY A 190 1.50 -4.01 26.03
N PRO A 191 0.59 -3.98 27.01
CA PRO A 191 0.67 -4.82 28.21
C PRO A 191 0.31 -6.29 27.96
N ILE A 192 -0.29 -6.62 26.81
CA ILE A 192 -0.81 -7.95 26.51
C ILE A 192 0.32 -8.83 26.01
N ILE A 193 0.51 -9.98 26.64
CA ILE A 193 1.40 -11.07 26.22
C ILE A 193 0.58 -12.36 26.26
N ASP A 194 -0.06 -12.70 25.15
CA ASP A 194 -0.93 -13.87 25.02
C ASP A 194 -0.25 -14.89 24.09
N ILE A 195 0.58 -15.74 24.66
CA ILE A 195 1.39 -16.72 23.92
C ILE A 195 1.12 -18.18 24.32
N ASP A 196 0.53 -18.40 25.49
CA ASP A 196 0.31 -19.74 26.03
C ASP A 196 -0.79 -20.48 25.28
N ASN A 197 -0.55 -21.72 24.91
CA ASN A 197 -1.47 -22.55 24.11
C ASN A 197 -1.91 -21.90 22.79
N LYS A 198 -1.04 -21.06 22.18
CA LYS A 198 -1.25 -20.43 20.88
C LYS A 198 -0.33 -21.06 19.83
N ASP A 199 -0.85 -21.17 18.62
CA ASP A 199 -0.13 -21.70 17.46
C ASP A 199 0.57 -20.59 16.69
N ILE A 200 -0.14 -19.47 16.51
CA ILE A 200 0.35 -18.28 15.81
C ILE A 200 0.15 -17.06 16.70
N VAL A 201 1.21 -16.31 16.94
CA VAL A 201 1.17 -15.08 17.75
C VAL A 201 1.56 -13.89 16.90
N ILE A 202 0.74 -12.81 16.94
CA ILE A 202 1.03 -11.58 16.20
C ILE A 202 1.60 -10.56 17.18
N CYS A 203 2.79 -10.08 16.89
CA CYS A 203 3.54 -9.14 17.72
C CYS A 203 3.63 -7.76 17.08
N MET A 204 3.25 -6.73 17.84
CA MET A 204 3.51 -5.36 17.45
C MET A 204 5.00 -5.04 17.59
N LEU A 205 5.61 -4.56 16.51
CA LEU A 205 7.03 -4.18 16.49
C LEU A 205 7.37 -3.18 17.58
N GLN A 206 6.54 -2.16 17.81
CA GLN A 206 6.73 -1.15 18.85
C GLN A 206 6.78 -1.77 20.25
N SER A 207 5.95 -2.79 20.50
CA SER A 207 5.98 -3.52 21.78
C SER A 207 7.28 -4.31 21.93
N LEU A 208 7.73 -4.95 20.86
CA LEU A 208 8.99 -5.71 20.84
C LEU A 208 10.20 -4.80 21.10
N VAL A 209 10.21 -3.59 20.54
CA VAL A 209 11.32 -2.63 20.69
C VAL A 209 11.30 -1.96 22.06
N SER A 210 10.14 -1.48 22.52
CA SER A 210 10.02 -0.61 23.71
C SER A 210 10.08 -1.35 25.04
N LYS A 211 9.84 -2.69 25.03
CA LYS A 211 9.77 -3.48 26.26
C LYS A 211 10.92 -4.47 26.38
N GLU A 212 11.33 -4.71 27.59
CA GLU A 212 12.20 -5.83 27.92
C GLU A 212 11.35 -7.08 28.24
N TYR A 213 11.75 -8.20 27.68
CA TYR A 213 11.11 -9.48 27.85
C TYR A 213 12.07 -10.49 28.50
N PRO A 214 11.57 -11.47 29.25
CA PRO A 214 12.38 -12.60 29.67
C PRO A 214 13.05 -13.24 28.45
N SER A 215 14.32 -13.61 28.58
CA SER A 215 15.09 -14.18 27.46
C SER A 215 14.48 -15.46 26.89
N THR A 216 13.67 -16.15 27.67
CA THR A 216 12.99 -17.41 27.31
C THR A 216 11.63 -17.21 26.66
N LEU A 217 11.09 -15.97 26.64
CA LEU A 217 9.74 -15.72 26.12
C LEU A 217 9.57 -16.19 24.68
N PHE A 218 10.61 -16.03 23.87
CA PHE A 218 10.58 -16.35 22.46
C PHE A 218 11.07 -17.76 22.12
N ASP A 219 11.50 -18.55 23.10
CA ASP A 219 12.06 -19.89 22.89
C ASP A 219 11.04 -20.89 22.34
N CYS A 220 9.75 -20.65 22.55
CA CYS A 220 8.68 -21.50 22.01
C CYS A 220 8.43 -21.28 20.49
N PHE A 221 8.94 -20.20 19.89
CA PHE A 221 8.75 -19.93 18.47
C PHE A 221 9.88 -20.53 17.63
N GLY A 222 9.50 -21.33 16.62
CA GLY A 222 10.45 -21.90 15.66
C GLY A 222 10.45 -21.20 14.31
N PHE A 223 9.42 -20.39 14.02
CA PHE A 223 9.30 -19.63 12.80
C PHE A 223 8.88 -18.17 13.06
N THR A 224 9.56 -17.22 12.41
CA THR A 224 9.20 -15.80 12.47
C THR A 224 8.92 -15.27 11.09
N ILE A 225 7.81 -14.57 10.93
CA ILE A 225 7.42 -13.82 9.73
C ILE A 225 7.47 -12.34 10.06
N ILE A 226 8.14 -11.53 9.24
CA ILE A 226 8.18 -10.07 9.37
C ILE A 226 7.54 -9.48 8.13
N ASP A 227 6.40 -8.82 8.33
CA ASP A 227 5.65 -8.23 7.22
C ASP A 227 6.09 -6.80 6.92
N GLU A 228 6.10 -6.44 5.63
CA GLU A 228 6.47 -5.13 5.09
C GLU A 228 7.79 -4.58 5.67
N VAL A 229 8.85 -5.38 5.58
CA VAL A 229 10.17 -5.06 6.16
C VAL A 229 10.73 -3.70 5.70
N HIS A 230 10.33 -3.22 4.53
CA HIS A 230 10.80 -1.95 3.97
C HIS A 230 10.22 -0.70 4.66
N HIS A 231 9.08 -0.81 5.36
CA HIS A 231 8.50 0.28 6.15
C HIS A 231 9.13 0.42 7.54
N ILE A 232 9.93 -0.54 7.98
CA ILE A 232 10.54 -0.53 9.31
C ILE A 232 11.88 0.17 9.21
N SER A 233 12.11 1.22 10.03
CA SER A 233 13.42 1.85 10.07
C SER A 233 14.49 0.83 10.46
N SER A 234 15.65 0.90 9.83
CA SER A 234 16.72 -0.09 10.04
C SER A 234 17.23 -0.11 11.48
N GLU A 235 17.19 1.03 12.18
CA GLU A 235 17.54 1.12 13.61
C GLU A 235 16.51 0.36 14.47
N THR A 236 15.20 0.62 14.26
CA THR A 236 14.09 -0.05 14.96
C THR A 236 14.12 -1.55 14.71
N PHE A 237 14.34 -1.96 13.44
CA PHE A 237 14.47 -3.34 13.04
C PHE A 237 15.62 -4.06 13.75
N SER A 238 16.80 -3.44 13.79
CA SER A 238 17.95 -3.98 14.50
C SER A 238 17.67 -4.13 15.99
N ASN A 239 17.01 -3.14 16.61
CA ASN A 239 16.66 -3.19 18.02
C ASN A 239 15.71 -4.35 18.35
N ALA A 240 14.75 -4.63 17.47
CA ALA A 240 13.82 -5.75 17.62
C ALA A 240 14.51 -7.10 17.47
N LEU A 241 15.29 -7.30 16.42
CA LEU A 241 15.85 -8.60 16.07
C LEU A 241 17.04 -9.04 16.93
N PHE A 242 17.61 -8.15 17.75
CA PHE A 242 18.54 -8.56 18.81
C PHE A 242 17.85 -9.09 20.08
N LYS A 243 16.51 -9.02 20.16
CA LYS A 243 15.74 -9.56 21.29
C LYS A 243 15.26 -10.99 21.05
N MET A 244 15.21 -11.41 19.78
CA MET A 244 14.73 -12.74 19.42
C MET A 244 15.35 -13.24 18.11
N VAL A 245 15.71 -14.51 18.10
CA VAL A 245 16.16 -15.24 16.91
C VAL A 245 15.48 -16.59 16.91
N THR A 246 14.82 -16.94 15.83
CA THR A 246 14.15 -18.23 15.65
C THR A 246 14.87 -19.08 14.61
N LYS A 247 14.58 -20.38 14.58
CA LYS A 247 15.19 -21.31 13.63
C LYS A 247 14.95 -20.86 12.20
N TYR A 248 13.69 -20.61 11.83
CA TYR A 248 13.29 -20.14 10.50
C TYR A 248 12.83 -18.69 10.56
N MET A 249 13.24 -17.90 9.57
CA MET A 249 12.87 -16.49 9.46
C MET A 249 12.47 -16.13 8.03
N LEU A 250 11.37 -15.42 7.87
CA LEU A 250 10.83 -14.94 6.59
C LEU A 250 10.58 -13.44 6.66
N GLY A 251 11.21 -12.69 5.79
CA GLY A 251 10.87 -11.29 5.55
C GLY A 251 10.07 -11.11 4.27
N LEU A 252 8.98 -10.35 4.35
CA LEU A 252 8.09 -10.03 3.23
C LEU A 252 8.21 -8.56 2.86
N SER A 253 8.28 -8.27 1.57
CA SER A 253 8.25 -6.91 1.06
C SER A 253 7.70 -6.86 -0.35
N ALA A 254 7.09 -5.73 -0.73
CA ALA A 254 6.78 -5.44 -2.12
C ALA A 254 8.00 -4.90 -2.89
N THR A 255 8.90 -4.23 -2.17
CA THR A 255 10.16 -3.69 -2.69
C THR A 255 11.25 -3.86 -1.65
N MET A 256 12.44 -4.27 -2.06
CA MET A 256 13.57 -4.44 -1.14
C MET A 256 14.50 -3.21 -1.11
N ASN A 257 14.42 -2.37 -2.13
CA ASN A 257 15.30 -1.21 -2.23
C ASN A 257 14.76 -0.06 -1.37
N ARG A 258 15.58 0.37 -0.42
CA ARG A 258 15.33 1.56 0.39
C ARG A 258 16.14 2.73 -0.15
N LYS A 259 15.50 3.88 -0.23
CA LYS A 259 16.14 5.14 -0.65
C LYS A 259 17.28 5.56 0.28
N ASP A 260 17.19 5.23 1.57
CA ASP A 260 18.22 5.49 2.59
C ASP A 260 19.45 4.56 2.51
N GLY A 261 19.53 3.67 1.53
CA GLY A 261 20.64 2.73 1.32
C GLY A 261 20.79 1.64 2.39
N THR A 262 19.82 1.51 3.31
CA THR A 262 19.90 0.57 4.45
C THR A 262 19.33 -0.81 4.15
N THR A 263 18.98 -1.12 2.92
CA THR A 263 18.50 -2.46 2.46
C THR A 263 19.40 -3.61 2.94
N LYS A 264 20.71 -3.38 3.01
CA LYS A 264 21.68 -4.38 3.50
C LYS A 264 21.39 -4.85 4.91
N VAL A 265 20.77 -4.02 5.77
CA VAL A 265 20.49 -4.36 7.18
C VAL A 265 19.50 -5.51 7.26
N PHE A 266 18.46 -5.52 6.43
CA PHE A 266 17.50 -6.65 6.43
C PHE A 266 18.16 -7.97 6.04
N LYS A 267 19.06 -7.93 5.04
CA LYS A 267 19.80 -9.11 4.60
C LYS A 267 20.73 -9.63 5.70
N MET A 268 21.32 -8.76 6.49
CA MET A 268 22.17 -9.14 7.61
C MET A 268 21.41 -9.98 8.65
N PHE A 269 20.13 -9.67 8.91
CA PHE A 269 19.30 -10.34 9.92
C PHE A 269 18.48 -11.50 9.37
N LEU A 270 17.99 -11.40 8.13
CA LEU A 270 17.01 -12.33 7.54
C LEU A 270 17.59 -13.24 6.45
N GLY A 271 18.77 -12.93 5.94
CA GLY A 271 19.37 -13.64 4.82
C GLY A 271 19.10 -13.01 3.46
N LYS A 272 19.42 -13.75 2.39
CA LYS A 272 19.30 -13.26 1.02
C LYS A 272 17.85 -13.23 0.52
N VAL A 273 17.62 -12.54 -0.60
CA VAL A 273 16.36 -12.63 -1.34
C VAL A 273 16.31 -14.00 -2.02
N VAL A 274 15.39 -14.86 -1.55
CA VAL A 274 15.20 -16.22 -2.07
C VAL A 274 14.46 -16.20 -3.39
N GLU A 275 13.45 -15.31 -3.49
CA GLU A 275 12.70 -15.11 -4.71
C GLU A 275 12.26 -13.66 -4.84
N LYS A 276 12.38 -13.13 -6.06
CA LYS A 276 11.80 -11.88 -6.49
C LYS A 276 10.82 -12.14 -7.61
N VAL A 277 9.58 -11.77 -7.39
CA VAL A 277 8.53 -11.89 -8.40
C VAL A 277 8.25 -10.53 -9.00
N GLU A 278 8.46 -10.43 -10.29
CA GLU A 278 8.01 -9.28 -11.06
C GLU A 278 6.55 -9.49 -11.47
N ARG A 279 5.75 -8.45 -11.40
CA ARG A 279 4.36 -8.52 -11.81
C ARG A 279 4.30 -8.76 -13.32
N LYS A 280 3.76 -9.89 -13.75
CA LYS A 280 3.36 -10.10 -15.14
C LYS A 280 1.94 -9.57 -15.27
N ASP A 281 1.81 -8.44 -15.98
CA ASP A 281 0.51 -7.80 -16.13
C ASP A 281 -0.46 -8.66 -16.91
N GLU A 282 -1.53 -9.01 -16.24
CA GLU A 282 -2.72 -9.63 -16.82
C GLU A 282 -3.87 -8.61 -16.99
N HIS A 283 -3.63 -7.33 -16.67
CA HIS A 283 -4.64 -6.26 -16.72
C HIS A 283 -4.30 -5.24 -17.80
N ASN A 284 -5.27 -4.87 -18.62
CA ASN A 284 -5.17 -3.74 -19.53
C ASN A 284 -5.43 -2.44 -18.76
N VAL A 285 -4.42 -1.92 -18.07
CA VAL A 285 -4.57 -0.68 -17.31
C VAL A 285 -4.46 0.52 -18.24
N GLN A 286 -5.38 1.48 -18.10
CA GLN A 286 -5.33 2.74 -18.81
C GLN A 286 -5.02 3.89 -17.84
N VAL A 287 -3.94 4.62 -18.12
CA VAL A 287 -3.57 5.85 -17.41
C VAL A 287 -4.09 7.05 -18.21
N ARG A 288 -4.92 7.87 -17.58
CA ARG A 288 -5.53 9.08 -18.11
C ARG A 288 -4.90 10.29 -17.42
N ALA A 289 -3.89 10.88 -18.03
CA ALA A 289 -3.13 11.98 -17.45
C ALA A 289 -3.62 13.33 -17.94
N ILE A 290 -4.08 14.19 -17.01
CA ILE A 290 -4.64 15.51 -17.32
C ILE A 290 -3.73 16.58 -16.75
N THR A 291 -3.15 17.42 -17.58
CA THR A 291 -2.36 18.56 -17.12
C THR A 291 -3.28 19.73 -16.80
N PHE A 292 -3.36 20.12 -15.53
CA PHE A 292 -4.09 21.31 -15.13
C PHE A 292 -3.30 22.56 -15.56
N LYS A 293 -3.95 23.46 -16.26
CA LYS A 293 -3.39 24.73 -16.76
C LYS A 293 -4.23 25.90 -16.29
N THR A 294 -3.58 26.96 -15.86
CA THR A 294 -4.20 28.23 -15.50
C THR A 294 -3.25 29.38 -15.87
N ASN A 295 -3.83 30.54 -16.15
CA ASN A 295 -3.08 31.77 -16.40
C ASN A 295 -2.88 32.59 -15.12
N ASP A 296 -3.05 31.99 -13.96
CA ASP A 296 -2.86 32.59 -12.65
C ASP A 296 -1.37 32.54 -12.30
N ASP A 297 -0.70 33.67 -12.31
CA ASP A 297 0.75 33.77 -12.08
C ASP A 297 1.11 33.36 -10.66
N GLU A 298 0.28 33.70 -9.67
CA GLU A 298 0.49 33.30 -8.29
C GLU A 298 0.44 31.76 -8.14
N PHE A 299 -0.49 31.10 -8.82
CA PHE A 299 -0.57 29.64 -8.84
C PHE A 299 0.66 29.01 -9.51
N ASN A 300 1.14 29.57 -10.61
CA ASN A 300 2.23 29.02 -11.41
C ASN A 300 3.62 29.26 -10.78
N GLU A 301 3.73 30.20 -9.83
CA GLU A 301 4.99 30.49 -9.15
C GLU A 301 5.44 29.33 -8.27
N THR A 302 6.73 28.97 -8.35
CA THR A 302 7.34 27.95 -7.48
C THR A 302 7.78 28.57 -6.17
N VAL A 303 7.31 28.03 -5.05
CA VAL A 303 7.74 28.47 -3.72
C VAL A 303 9.09 27.86 -3.41
N LEU A 304 10.09 28.72 -3.15
CA LEU A 304 11.45 28.31 -2.88
C LEU A 304 11.82 28.49 -1.38
N ASP A 305 12.72 27.65 -0.90
CA ASP A 305 13.35 27.86 0.40
C ASP A 305 14.45 28.93 0.32
N TRP A 306 15.08 29.26 1.44
CA TRP A 306 16.17 30.24 1.51
C TRP A 306 17.45 29.83 0.75
N LYS A 307 17.55 28.56 0.32
CA LYS A 307 18.65 28.02 -0.50
C LYS A 307 18.30 28.00 -1.99
N GLY A 308 17.07 28.37 -2.35
CA GLY A 308 16.59 28.31 -3.72
C GLY A 308 15.99 26.95 -4.15
N ASN A 309 15.77 26.01 -3.23
CA ASN A 309 15.13 24.73 -3.53
C ASN A 309 13.61 24.83 -3.44
N PRO A 310 12.84 24.09 -4.26
CA PRO A 310 11.39 24.06 -4.15
C PRO A 310 10.92 23.48 -2.83
N GLN A 311 10.01 24.16 -2.14
CA GLN A 311 9.35 23.68 -0.92
C GLN A 311 8.16 22.79 -1.28
N ILE A 312 8.36 21.47 -1.40
CA ILE A 312 7.36 20.53 -1.91
C ILE A 312 6.08 20.54 -1.08
N SER A 313 6.16 20.46 0.25
CA SER A 313 5.00 20.46 1.15
C SER A 313 4.16 21.75 1.01
N THR A 314 4.83 22.91 0.94
CA THR A 314 4.16 24.21 0.71
C THR A 314 3.51 24.26 -0.66
N MET A 315 4.20 23.76 -1.69
CA MET A 315 3.68 23.65 -3.05
C MET A 315 2.44 22.75 -3.11
N ILE A 316 2.46 21.58 -2.48
CA ILE A 316 1.27 20.70 -2.41
C ILE A 316 0.11 21.40 -1.70
N SER A 317 0.36 22.09 -0.59
CA SER A 317 -0.67 22.87 0.12
C SER A 317 -1.25 23.97 -0.77
N LYS A 318 -0.43 24.65 -1.56
CA LYS A 318 -0.85 25.64 -2.55
C LYS A 318 -1.75 25.03 -3.62
N LEU A 319 -1.38 23.88 -4.21
CA LEU A 319 -2.24 23.15 -5.15
C LEU A 319 -3.61 22.80 -4.56
N CYS A 320 -3.62 22.33 -3.31
CA CYS A 320 -4.82 21.89 -2.62
C CYS A 320 -5.76 23.05 -2.24
N SER A 321 -5.21 24.24 -1.99
CA SER A 321 -6.00 25.44 -1.65
C SER A 321 -6.60 26.14 -2.89
N TYR A 322 -6.14 25.80 -4.10
CA TYR A 322 -6.60 26.45 -5.32
C TYR A 322 -7.96 25.88 -5.79
N SER A 323 -9.02 26.64 -5.53
CA SER A 323 -10.41 26.19 -5.74
C SER A 323 -10.72 25.83 -7.20
N LYS A 324 -10.19 26.57 -8.19
CA LYS A 324 -10.42 26.29 -9.63
C LYS A 324 -9.89 24.89 -10.01
N ARG A 325 -8.73 24.51 -9.46
CA ARG A 325 -8.16 23.17 -9.67
C ARG A 325 -9.04 22.08 -9.05
N THR A 326 -9.49 22.31 -7.82
CA THR A 326 -10.34 21.33 -7.11
C THR A 326 -11.71 21.19 -7.77
N GLU A 327 -12.34 22.28 -8.24
CA GLU A 327 -13.60 22.21 -9.02
C GLU A 327 -13.40 21.48 -10.36
N PHE A 328 -12.24 21.65 -11.00
CA PHE A 328 -11.91 20.89 -12.21
C PHE A 328 -11.80 19.39 -11.91
N ILE A 329 -11.13 19.00 -10.81
CA ILE A 329 -11.07 17.59 -10.36
C ILE A 329 -12.47 17.02 -10.14
N ILE A 330 -13.35 17.76 -9.47
CA ILE A 330 -14.74 17.35 -9.23
C ILE A 330 -15.50 17.20 -10.56
N LYS A 331 -15.26 18.07 -11.54
CA LYS A 331 -15.83 17.94 -12.88
C LYS A 331 -15.38 16.62 -13.53
N VAL A 332 -14.06 16.36 -13.57
CA VAL A 332 -13.50 15.12 -14.14
C VAL A 332 -14.08 13.87 -13.46
N LEU A 333 -14.17 13.90 -12.12
CA LEU A 333 -14.76 12.82 -11.35
C LEU A 333 -16.24 12.60 -11.67
N THR A 334 -17.00 13.68 -11.80
CA THR A 334 -18.43 13.62 -12.14
C THR A 334 -18.63 13.04 -13.54
N ASP A 335 -17.88 13.53 -14.51
CA ASP A 335 -17.91 13.04 -15.88
C ASP A 335 -17.53 11.56 -15.95
N PHE A 336 -16.48 11.15 -15.20
CA PHE A 336 -16.06 9.75 -15.11
C PHE A 336 -17.18 8.84 -14.57
N ILE A 337 -17.81 9.21 -13.48
CA ILE A 337 -18.91 8.42 -12.90
C ILE A 337 -20.11 8.32 -13.85
N GLN A 338 -20.38 9.37 -14.62
CA GLN A 338 -21.53 9.44 -15.53
C GLN A 338 -21.28 8.78 -16.90
N VAL A 339 -20.06 8.87 -17.42
CA VAL A 339 -19.74 8.47 -18.82
C VAL A 339 -19.07 7.12 -18.90
N ASP A 340 -18.08 6.87 -18.05
CA ASP A 340 -17.27 5.64 -18.11
C ASP A 340 -17.87 4.48 -17.31
N GLY A 341 -18.98 4.74 -16.62
CA GLY A 341 -19.53 3.83 -15.62
C GLY A 341 -19.79 2.40 -16.09
N VAL A 342 -20.06 2.18 -17.38
CA VAL A 342 -20.17 0.83 -17.97
C VAL A 342 -20.28 0.96 -19.50
N ASP A 343 -19.79 -0.03 -20.23
CA ASP A 343 -20.02 -0.13 -21.68
C ASP A 343 -21.51 0.05 -22.00
N LYS A 344 -21.83 0.98 -22.93
CA LYS A 344 -23.21 1.31 -23.31
C LYS A 344 -24.00 0.10 -23.76
N ASN A 345 -23.36 -0.90 -24.36
CA ASN A 345 -23.99 -2.14 -24.79
C ASN A 345 -24.34 -3.04 -23.58
N ILE A 346 -23.48 -3.07 -22.56
CA ILE A 346 -23.74 -3.80 -21.31
C ILE A 346 -24.87 -3.11 -20.53
N ILE A 347 -24.88 -1.76 -20.50
CA ILE A 347 -25.99 -0.99 -19.92
C ILE A 347 -27.29 -1.28 -20.66
N ALA A 348 -27.26 -1.31 -21.99
CA ALA A 348 -28.48 -1.60 -22.80
C ALA A 348 -28.96 -3.03 -22.59
N ALA A 349 -28.07 -4.02 -22.59
CA ALA A 349 -28.41 -5.41 -22.31
C ALA A 349 -28.98 -5.59 -20.89
N HIS A 350 -28.32 -4.99 -19.88
CA HIS A 350 -28.77 -5.02 -18.49
C HIS A 350 -30.11 -4.29 -18.30
N LYS A 351 -30.32 -3.14 -18.96
CA LYS A 351 -31.61 -2.44 -18.97
C LYS A 351 -32.72 -3.29 -19.61
N ASN A 352 -32.43 -3.99 -20.69
CA ASN A 352 -33.37 -4.87 -21.33
C ASN A 352 -33.73 -6.06 -20.44
N GLU A 353 -32.75 -6.65 -19.76
CA GLU A 353 -32.96 -7.75 -18.82
C GLU A 353 -33.73 -7.30 -17.58
N MET A 354 -33.47 -6.09 -17.08
CA MET A 354 -34.21 -5.46 -15.99
C MET A 354 -35.63 -5.11 -16.38
N ASN A 355 -35.85 -4.59 -17.60
CA ASN A 355 -37.20 -4.23 -18.08
C ASN A 355 -38.11 -5.45 -18.27
N ASN A 356 -37.55 -6.59 -18.59
CA ASN A 356 -38.34 -7.83 -18.77
C ASN A 356 -38.74 -8.52 -17.46
N ASN A 357 -38.07 -8.19 -16.33
CA ASN A 357 -38.25 -8.90 -15.06
C ASN A 357 -38.55 -7.98 -13.85
N ASN A 358 -38.82 -6.68 -14.04
CA ASN A 358 -38.95 -5.73 -12.93
C ASN A 358 -40.41 -5.62 -12.41
N PRO A 359 -40.63 -5.75 -11.10
CA PRO A 359 -41.87 -5.38 -10.49
C PRO A 359 -42.04 -3.84 -10.47
N ASN A 360 -43.21 -3.34 -10.82
CA ASN A 360 -43.55 -1.93 -10.69
C ASN A 360 -43.52 -1.49 -9.21
N CYS A 361 -43.13 -0.26 -8.96
CA CYS A 361 -43.28 0.35 -7.64
C CYS A 361 -44.76 0.32 -7.22
N LYS A 362 -45.04 -0.20 -6.03
CA LYS A 362 -46.45 -0.33 -5.54
C LYS A 362 -47.08 1.00 -5.14
N ILE A 363 -46.34 2.10 -5.06
CA ILE A 363 -46.90 3.43 -4.77
C ILE A 363 -47.17 4.19 -6.05
N CYS A 364 -46.18 4.42 -6.91
CA CYS A 364 -46.34 5.22 -8.11
C CYS A 364 -46.72 4.40 -9.34
N LEU A 365 -46.76 3.07 -9.25
CA LEU A 365 -47.04 2.13 -10.33
C LEU A 365 -46.13 2.23 -11.56
N LYS A 366 -45.09 3.04 -11.48
CA LYS A 366 -44.10 3.21 -12.56
C LYS A 366 -43.09 2.09 -12.51
N ASN A 367 -42.67 1.66 -13.69
CA ASN A 367 -41.51 0.81 -13.83
C ASN A 367 -40.25 1.67 -13.52
N ASN A 368 -39.69 1.46 -12.36
CA ASN A 368 -38.47 2.16 -11.92
C ASN A 368 -37.33 1.14 -11.81
N ASN A 369 -36.22 1.44 -12.46
CA ASN A 369 -35.02 0.61 -12.43
C ASN A 369 -34.39 0.47 -11.04
N TYR A 370 -34.95 1.14 -10.01
CA TYR A 370 -34.37 1.21 -8.66
C TYR A 370 -35.50 1.11 -7.63
N LEU A 371 -35.71 -0.08 -7.07
CA LEU A 371 -36.49 -0.26 -5.87
C LEU A 371 -35.56 -0.29 -4.66
N VAL A 372 -36.03 0.11 -3.50
CA VAL A 372 -35.28 0.05 -2.25
C VAL A 372 -35.75 -1.12 -1.39
N LYS A 373 -34.81 -1.71 -0.66
CA LYS A 373 -35.14 -2.75 0.32
C LYS A 373 -35.47 -2.08 1.64
N ASN A 374 -36.64 -2.29 2.14
CA ASN A 374 -37.05 -1.84 3.47
C ASN A 374 -36.46 -2.78 4.53
N SER A 375 -35.45 -2.32 5.27
CA SER A 375 -34.78 -3.10 6.31
C SER A 375 -35.71 -3.45 7.51
N CYS A 376 -36.84 -2.75 7.63
CA CYS A 376 -37.83 -3.05 8.67
C CYS A 376 -38.68 -4.32 8.37
N CYS A 377 -38.77 -4.78 7.13
CA CYS A 377 -39.55 -5.96 6.70
C CYS A 377 -38.92 -6.76 5.56
N ASN A 378 -37.76 -6.41 5.10
CA ASN A 378 -37.04 -7.04 3.97
C ASN A 378 -37.79 -7.06 2.63
N ILE A 379 -38.78 -6.17 2.45
CA ILE A 379 -39.59 -6.10 1.24
C ILE A 379 -38.98 -5.10 0.26
N VAL A 380 -38.95 -5.48 -1.04
CA VAL A 380 -38.42 -4.69 -2.14
C VAL A 380 -39.58 -4.38 -3.10
N ASN A 381 -40.40 -3.37 -2.82
CA ASN A 381 -41.58 -3.05 -3.60
C ASN A 381 -41.74 -1.57 -3.95
N TYR A 382 -40.81 -0.71 -3.54
CA TYR A 382 -40.97 0.73 -3.61
C TYR A 382 -39.75 1.38 -4.23
N CYS A 383 -39.93 2.38 -5.09
CA CYS A 383 -38.79 3.14 -5.62
C CYS A 383 -38.29 4.16 -4.60
N LEU A 384 -37.03 4.55 -4.71
CA LEU A 384 -36.39 5.52 -3.82
C LEU A 384 -37.15 6.87 -3.74
N PRO A 385 -37.59 7.48 -4.86
CA PRO A 385 -38.36 8.73 -4.79
C PRO A 385 -39.64 8.60 -3.94
N CYS A 386 -40.37 7.47 -4.03
CA CYS A 386 -41.56 7.26 -3.21
C CYS A 386 -41.24 7.09 -1.72
N MET A 387 -40.11 6.46 -1.38
CA MET A 387 -39.70 6.32 0.02
C MET A 387 -39.25 7.67 0.60
N GLN A 388 -38.53 8.48 -0.16
CA GLN A 388 -38.14 9.83 0.23
C GLN A 388 -39.35 10.77 0.39
N GLU A 389 -40.40 10.56 -0.44
CA GLU A 389 -41.65 11.31 -0.30
C GLU A 389 -42.41 10.95 0.98
N GLU A 390 -42.44 9.66 1.37
CA GLU A 390 -42.99 9.19 2.63
C GLU A 390 -42.27 9.81 3.84
N GLU A 391 -40.95 9.94 3.74
CA GLU A 391 -40.16 10.64 4.79
C GLU A 391 -40.51 12.12 4.86
N ARG A 392 -40.51 12.83 3.74
CA ARG A 392 -40.85 14.25 3.67
C ARG A 392 -42.24 14.52 4.21
N ASN A 393 -43.22 13.69 3.87
CA ASN A 393 -44.59 13.83 4.35
C ASN A 393 -44.71 13.62 5.87
N ALA A 394 -43.87 12.74 6.44
CA ALA A 394 -43.85 12.52 7.89
C ALA A 394 -43.14 13.61 8.68
N GLU A 395 -42.24 14.36 8.05
CA GLU A 395 -41.54 15.50 8.65
C GLU A 395 -42.42 16.76 8.76
N ILE A 396 -43.58 16.80 8.06
CA ILE A 396 -44.51 17.91 8.15
C ILE A 396 -45.13 17.92 9.58
N PRO A 397 -44.90 18.99 10.36
CA PRO A 397 -45.41 19.03 11.74
C PRO A 397 -46.93 19.05 11.79
N GLU A 398 -47.53 18.08 12.46
CA GLU A 398 -48.96 18.10 12.74
C GLU A 398 -49.24 18.95 13.96
N VAL A 399 -50.18 19.91 13.85
CA VAL A 399 -50.61 20.71 14.97
C VAL A 399 -51.52 19.88 15.88
N ILE A 400 -51.02 19.53 17.07
CA ILE A 400 -51.72 18.68 18.05
C ILE A 400 -52.49 19.48 19.11
N GLY A 401 -52.40 20.81 19.08
CA GLY A 401 -53.06 21.72 20.01
C GLY A 401 -52.40 23.08 20.08
N VAL A 402 -52.92 23.92 20.96
CA VAL A 402 -52.39 25.25 21.27
C VAL A 402 -52.03 25.24 22.75
N ASP A 403 -50.91 25.81 23.15
CA ASP A 403 -50.56 25.95 24.58
C ASP A 403 -51.33 27.11 25.24
N ALA A 404 -51.13 27.31 26.55
CA ALA A 404 -51.79 28.36 27.32
C ALA A 404 -51.44 29.78 26.80
N ASP A 405 -50.34 29.95 26.06
CA ASP A 405 -49.86 31.22 25.52
C ASP A 405 -50.27 31.38 24.03
N GLY A 406 -51.14 30.54 23.49
CA GLY A 406 -51.65 30.61 22.13
C GLY A 406 -50.66 30.10 21.05
N LYS A 407 -49.51 29.48 21.43
CA LYS A 407 -48.56 28.90 20.46
C LYS A 407 -48.99 27.49 20.05
N LYS A 408 -48.89 27.23 18.75
CA LYS A 408 -49.22 25.90 18.22
C LYS A 408 -48.22 24.86 18.69
N LYS A 409 -48.71 23.84 19.40
CA LYS A 409 -47.92 22.63 19.67
C LYS A 409 -47.91 21.74 18.43
N CYS A 410 -46.70 21.52 17.89
CA CYS A 410 -46.50 20.69 16.73
C CYS A 410 -45.76 19.41 17.11
N LYS A 411 -46.17 18.30 16.54
CA LYS A 411 -45.47 17.00 16.67
C LYS A 411 -45.16 16.45 15.30
N THR A 412 -43.90 16.13 15.06
CA THR A 412 -43.49 15.38 13.87
C THR A 412 -43.73 13.89 14.07
N LYS A 413 -44.29 13.22 13.08
CA LYS A 413 -44.48 11.76 13.11
C LYS A 413 -43.28 11.10 12.44
N ALA A 414 -42.81 9.98 13.00
CA ALA A 414 -41.83 9.17 12.28
C ALA A 414 -42.49 8.52 11.04
N ALA A 415 -41.81 8.57 9.90
CA ALA A 415 -42.25 7.90 8.69
C ALA A 415 -42.53 6.41 8.94
N LYS A 416 -43.62 5.89 8.39
CA LYS A 416 -44.01 4.49 8.53
C LYS A 416 -43.83 3.76 7.22
N CYS A 417 -43.28 2.56 7.29
CA CYS A 417 -43.16 1.69 6.12
C CYS A 417 -44.56 1.39 5.53
N PRO A 418 -44.79 1.62 4.24
CA PRO A 418 -46.10 1.33 3.61
C PRO A 418 -46.53 -0.13 3.75
N SER A 419 -45.58 -1.07 3.78
CA SER A 419 -45.87 -2.50 3.88
C SER A 419 -46.12 -2.98 5.31
N CYS A 420 -45.22 -2.74 6.24
CA CYS A 420 -45.29 -3.32 7.60
C CYS A 420 -45.75 -2.34 8.69
N LYS A 421 -45.98 -1.07 8.35
CA LYS A 421 -46.43 0.00 9.25
C LYS A 421 -45.48 0.32 10.43
N LYS A 422 -44.34 -0.37 10.51
CA LYS A 422 -43.26 -0.05 11.47
C LYS A 422 -42.55 1.22 11.03
N ARG A 423 -41.72 1.78 11.89
CA ARG A 423 -40.87 2.94 11.55
C ARG A 423 -40.12 2.63 10.27
N LEU A 424 -40.21 3.54 9.29
CA LEU A 424 -39.55 3.39 8.00
C LEU A 424 -38.02 3.36 8.21
N LYS A 425 -37.41 2.29 7.72
CA LYS A 425 -35.98 2.14 7.58
C LYS A 425 -35.77 1.46 6.24
N TYR A 426 -35.05 2.11 5.35
CA TYR A 426 -34.65 1.52 4.08
C TYR A 426 -33.16 1.74 3.86
N GLU A 427 -32.58 0.81 3.20
CA GLU A 427 -31.20 0.88 2.78
C GLU A 427 -31.24 1.27 1.29
N GLN A 428 -30.45 2.25 0.91
CA GLN A 428 -30.26 2.63 -0.50
C GLN A 428 -29.47 1.51 -1.19
N TYR A 429 -30.12 0.40 -1.49
CA TYR A 429 -29.54 -0.66 -2.28
C TYR A 429 -30.21 -0.74 -3.63
N TYR A 430 -29.38 -0.98 -4.63
CA TYR A 430 -29.85 -1.48 -5.91
C TYR A 430 -30.54 -2.82 -5.68
N ILE A 431 -31.58 -3.11 -6.45
CA ILE A 431 -32.24 -4.40 -6.39
C ILE A 431 -31.22 -5.46 -6.78
N GLU A 432 -30.86 -6.31 -5.85
CA GLU A 432 -30.37 -7.63 -6.21
C GLU A 432 -31.54 -8.42 -6.78
N ASN A 433 -31.72 -8.35 -8.09
CA ASN A 433 -32.51 -9.38 -8.75
C ASN A 433 -31.66 -10.66 -8.67
N PRO A 434 -32.12 -11.73 -7.99
CA PRO A 434 -31.33 -12.95 -7.84
C PRO A 434 -31.02 -13.63 -9.19
N HIS A 435 -31.64 -13.19 -10.28
CA HIS A 435 -31.44 -13.70 -11.65
C HIS A 435 -30.59 -12.77 -12.52
N VAL A 436 -30.28 -11.56 -12.07
CA VAL A 436 -29.47 -10.59 -12.81
C VAL A 436 -28.28 -10.23 -11.93
N LYS A 437 -27.06 -10.52 -12.40
CA LYS A 437 -25.85 -10.06 -11.71
C LYS A 437 -25.88 -8.53 -11.60
N PRO A 438 -25.66 -7.97 -10.40
CA PRO A 438 -25.60 -6.52 -10.24
C PRO A 438 -24.57 -5.96 -11.22
N LEU A 439 -24.90 -4.83 -11.84
CA LEU A 439 -23.94 -4.08 -12.64
C LEU A 439 -22.76 -3.74 -11.73
N GLU A 440 -21.56 -4.19 -12.07
CA GLU A 440 -20.36 -3.78 -11.33
C GLU A 440 -20.21 -2.26 -11.45
N GLN A 441 -20.47 -1.58 -10.36
CA GLN A 441 -20.26 -0.13 -10.30
C GLN A 441 -18.78 0.16 -10.22
N LEU A 442 -18.37 1.25 -10.84
CA LEU A 442 -17.02 1.76 -10.65
C LEU A 442 -16.79 2.07 -9.17
N HIS A 443 -15.84 1.38 -8.58
CA HIS A 443 -15.41 1.60 -7.21
C HIS A 443 -14.12 2.39 -7.24
N THR A 444 -14.19 3.65 -6.84
CA THR A 444 -13.16 4.66 -7.11
C THR A 444 -12.42 5.04 -5.85
N LEU A 445 -11.10 4.99 -5.90
CA LEU A 445 -10.19 5.48 -4.86
C LEU A 445 -9.68 6.87 -5.25
N ILE A 446 -9.77 7.85 -4.36
CA ILE A 446 -9.23 9.20 -4.55
C ILE A 446 -8.15 9.46 -3.51
N LEU A 447 -6.94 9.77 -3.97
CA LEU A 447 -5.75 9.90 -3.14
C LEU A 447 -5.23 11.34 -3.07
N SER A 448 -4.97 11.79 -1.85
CA SER A 448 -4.38 13.09 -1.57
C SER A 448 -3.45 13.06 -0.36
N HIS A 449 -2.45 13.96 -0.34
CA HIS A 449 -1.66 14.28 0.85
C HIS A 449 -2.41 15.19 1.83
N ASN A 450 -3.42 15.94 1.36
CA ASN A 450 -4.10 16.97 2.12
C ASN A 450 -5.55 16.58 2.42
N LEU A 451 -5.90 16.54 3.72
CA LEU A 451 -7.24 16.19 4.17
C LEU A 451 -8.29 17.27 3.83
N ASN A 452 -7.89 18.55 3.81
CA ASN A 452 -8.84 19.63 3.53
C ASN A 452 -9.41 19.54 2.12
N VAL A 453 -8.59 19.17 1.13
CA VAL A 453 -9.09 18.97 -0.24
C VAL A 453 -10.02 17.77 -0.32
N LEU A 454 -9.74 16.69 0.44
CA LEU A 454 -10.64 15.54 0.54
C LEU A 454 -11.99 15.93 1.18
N HIS A 455 -11.98 16.77 2.23
CA HIS A 455 -13.20 17.29 2.84
C HIS A 455 -14.01 18.16 1.87
N TYR A 456 -13.34 19.00 1.09
CA TYR A 456 -14.02 19.80 0.08
C TYR A 456 -14.68 18.92 -0.98
N ILE A 457 -13.95 17.94 -1.51
CA ILE A 457 -14.47 16.97 -2.49
C ILE A 457 -15.64 16.16 -1.92
N TYR A 458 -15.53 15.68 -0.67
CA TYR A 458 -16.61 14.99 0.01
C TYR A 458 -17.90 15.81 0.02
N ASN A 459 -17.82 17.05 0.51
CA ASN A 459 -18.97 17.94 0.59
C ASN A 459 -19.60 18.18 -0.78
N LYS A 460 -18.81 18.36 -1.82
CA LYS A 460 -19.31 18.54 -3.19
C LYS A 460 -19.97 17.29 -3.76
N ILE A 461 -19.41 16.11 -3.50
CA ILE A 461 -20.00 14.83 -3.91
C ILE A 461 -21.37 14.65 -3.26
N VAL A 462 -21.46 14.90 -1.94
CA VAL A 462 -22.71 14.78 -1.18
C VAL A 462 -23.74 15.83 -1.65
N CYS A 463 -23.35 17.12 -1.73
CA CYS A 463 -24.25 18.20 -2.14
C CYS A 463 -24.78 18.03 -3.57
N LYS A 464 -23.96 17.51 -4.49
CA LYS A 464 -24.36 17.26 -5.88
C LYS A 464 -24.97 15.88 -6.09
N ASN A 465 -25.05 15.05 -5.06
CA ASN A 465 -25.55 13.68 -5.12
C ASN A 465 -24.90 12.86 -6.26
N ILE A 466 -23.57 12.95 -6.38
CA ILE A 466 -22.82 12.29 -7.46
C ILE A 466 -22.77 10.78 -7.25
N ALA A 467 -22.36 10.35 -6.03
CA ALA A 467 -22.20 8.96 -5.66
C ALA A 467 -22.17 8.80 -4.12
N SER A 468 -22.24 7.58 -3.62
CA SER A 468 -21.95 7.32 -2.21
C SER A 468 -20.47 7.49 -1.95
N VAL A 469 -20.11 8.19 -0.85
CA VAL A 469 -18.72 8.54 -0.53
C VAL A 469 -18.40 8.27 0.92
N GLY A 470 -17.15 7.86 1.20
CA GLY A 470 -16.64 7.65 2.55
C GLY A 470 -15.17 8.03 2.66
N TYR A 471 -14.72 8.28 3.90
CA TYR A 471 -13.31 8.55 4.18
C TYR A 471 -12.55 7.28 4.55
N TYR A 472 -11.27 7.25 4.17
CA TYR A 472 -10.33 6.22 4.59
C TYR A 472 -9.01 6.89 4.99
N VAL A 473 -9.01 7.53 6.16
CA VAL A 473 -7.92 8.38 6.64
C VAL A 473 -7.47 7.96 8.04
N GLY A 474 -6.28 8.39 8.44
CA GLY A 474 -5.75 8.10 9.77
C GLY A 474 -6.66 8.56 10.91
N GLY A 475 -6.66 7.85 12.03
CA GLY A 475 -7.47 8.16 13.22
C GLY A 475 -8.93 7.69 13.18
N MET A 476 -9.40 7.11 12.08
CA MET A 476 -10.73 6.50 12.00
C MET A 476 -10.78 5.14 12.70
N LYS A 477 -11.94 4.81 13.29
CA LYS A 477 -12.18 3.49 13.86
C LYS A 477 -12.38 2.44 12.77
N GLU A 478 -12.03 1.20 13.06
CA GLU A 478 -12.15 0.08 12.11
C GLU A 478 -13.57 -0.09 11.56
N CYS A 479 -14.60 0.09 12.40
CA CYS A 479 -15.99 0.01 11.96
C CYS A 479 -16.36 1.10 10.93
N GLU A 480 -15.78 2.30 11.05
CA GLU A 480 -15.99 3.42 10.12
C GLU A 480 -15.24 3.17 8.81
N LEU A 481 -14.01 2.63 8.88
CA LEU A 481 -13.24 2.21 7.72
C LEU A 481 -14.00 1.14 6.91
N LYS A 482 -14.51 0.10 7.57
CA LYS A 482 -15.33 -0.96 6.94
C LYS A 482 -16.64 -0.45 6.33
N GLN A 483 -17.24 0.60 6.90
CA GLN A 483 -18.39 1.26 6.29
C GLN A 483 -17.99 2.04 5.03
N SER A 484 -16.85 2.71 5.06
CA SER A 484 -16.32 3.46 3.93
C SER A 484 -15.90 2.56 2.77
N GLU A 485 -15.40 1.35 3.06
CA GLU A 485 -15.05 0.34 2.04
C GLU A 485 -16.23 -0.07 1.15
N LYS A 486 -17.46 0.12 1.62
CA LYS A 486 -18.69 -0.20 0.86
C LYS A 486 -19.21 0.97 0.01
N LYS A 487 -18.53 2.13 0.06
CA LYS A 487 -18.95 3.32 -0.69
C LYS A 487 -18.35 3.30 -2.10
N GLN A 488 -19.09 3.82 -3.06
CA GLN A 488 -18.65 3.89 -4.46
C GLN A 488 -17.37 4.73 -4.63
N ILE A 489 -17.23 5.79 -3.81
CA ILE A 489 -16.03 6.63 -3.78
C ILE A 489 -15.40 6.57 -2.39
N VAL A 490 -14.13 6.22 -2.34
CA VAL A 490 -13.31 6.17 -1.13
C VAL A 490 -12.26 7.28 -1.20
N LEU A 491 -12.32 8.22 -0.27
CA LEU A 491 -11.37 9.32 -0.15
C LEU A 491 -10.29 8.95 0.86
N ALA A 492 -9.06 8.77 0.41
CA ALA A 492 -7.99 8.27 1.27
C ALA A 492 -6.73 9.15 1.23
N SER A 493 -5.99 9.12 2.34
CA SER A 493 -4.60 9.61 2.33
C SER A 493 -3.68 8.56 1.71
N PHE A 494 -2.56 9.00 1.12
CA PHE A 494 -1.60 8.07 0.52
C PHE A 494 -1.06 7.04 1.51
N SER A 495 -0.78 7.44 2.76
CA SER A 495 -0.31 6.51 3.81
C SER A 495 -1.33 5.41 4.10
N MET A 496 -2.61 5.76 4.26
CA MET A 496 -3.65 4.77 4.50
C MET A 496 -3.89 3.86 3.29
N ALA A 497 -3.85 4.42 2.08
CA ALA A 497 -3.99 3.63 0.86
C ALA A 497 -2.81 2.68 0.65
N SER A 498 -1.57 3.12 0.89
CA SER A 498 -0.39 2.29 0.66
C SER A 498 -0.33 1.08 1.61
N GLU A 499 -0.81 1.21 2.84
CA GLU A 499 -0.61 0.19 3.86
C GLU A 499 -1.89 -0.55 4.26
N ALA A 500 -2.99 0.19 4.50
CA ALA A 500 -4.19 -0.34 5.18
C ALA A 500 -5.29 -0.84 4.24
N LEU A 501 -5.40 -0.29 3.05
CA LEU A 501 -6.56 -0.47 2.18
C LEU A 501 -6.63 -1.89 1.59
N ASP A 502 -7.65 -2.66 1.91
CA ASP A 502 -7.91 -3.99 1.34
C ASP A 502 -9.32 -4.09 0.75
N ILE A 503 -9.54 -3.38 -0.36
CA ILE A 503 -10.81 -3.37 -1.07
C ILE A 503 -10.62 -4.02 -2.44
N PRO A 504 -10.97 -5.30 -2.62
CA PRO A 504 -10.77 -6.00 -3.90
C PRO A 504 -11.61 -5.45 -5.06
N SER A 505 -12.71 -4.78 -4.77
CA SER A 505 -13.62 -4.23 -5.78
C SER A 505 -13.16 -2.90 -6.39
N LEU A 506 -12.06 -2.31 -5.94
CA LEU A 506 -11.51 -1.10 -6.53
C LEU A 506 -11.05 -1.33 -7.97
N ASN A 507 -11.54 -0.51 -8.90
CA ASN A 507 -11.19 -0.57 -10.32
C ASN A 507 -10.81 0.78 -10.93
N ALA A 508 -10.89 1.88 -10.15
CA ALA A 508 -10.43 3.19 -10.56
C ALA A 508 -9.68 3.90 -9.44
N GLU A 509 -8.64 4.68 -9.80
CA GLU A 509 -7.83 5.47 -8.89
C GLU A 509 -7.63 6.87 -9.43
N PHE A 510 -7.80 7.88 -8.58
CA PHE A 510 -7.53 9.29 -8.88
C PHE A 510 -6.39 9.77 -8.00
N LEU A 511 -5.26 10.10 -8.60
CA LEU A 511 -4.11 10.73 -7.97
C LEU A 511 -4.27 12.25 -8.12
N ILE A 512 -4.82 12.90 -7.08
CA ILE A 512 -5.19 14.33 -7.15
C ILE A 512 -4.11 15.27 -6.61
N THR A 513 -3.08 14.73 -5.96
CA THR A 513 -1.88 15.48 -5.56
C THR A 513 -0.63 14.74 -6.02
N PRO A 514 0.46 15.45 -6.32
CA PRO A 514 1.70 14.85 -6.80
C PRO A 514 2.31 13.90 -5.76
N LYS A 515 2.74 12.74 -6.20
CA LYS A 515 3.55 11.78 -5.43
C LYS A 515 4.51 11.07 -6.37
N THR A 516 5.73 10.81 -5.94
CA THR A 516 6.74 10.18 -6.80
C THR A 516 6.52 8.68 -6.90
N ASP A 517 6.34 7.99 -5.77
CA ASP A 517 6.13 6.54 -5.71
C ASP A 517 4.66 6.19 -5.53
N VAL A 518 4.08 5.53 -6.53
CA VAL A 518 2.67 5.11 -6.55
C VAL A 518 2.50 3.59 -6.70
N VAL A 519 3.60 2.83 -6.61
CA VAL A 519 3.58 1.36 -6.84
C VAL A 519 2.57 0.66 -5.93
N GLN A 520 2.52 1.05 -4.68
CA GLN A 520 1.63 0.42 -3.69
C GLN A 520 0.17 0.83 -3.88
N SER A 521 -0.10 2.12 -4.14
CA SER A 521 -1.46 2.62 -4.33
C SER A 521 -2.08 2.04 -5.60
N VAL A 522 -1.36 2.10 -6.72
CA VAL A 522 -1.78 1.47 -7.99
C VAL A 522 -2.02 -0.04 -7.82
N GLY A 523 -1.21 -0.70 -7.00
CA GLY A 523 -1.42 -2.11 -6.67
C GLY A 523 -2.79 -2.42 -6.05
N ARG A 524 -3.50 -1.42 -5.50
CA ARG A 524 -4.81 -1.60 -4.85
C ARG A 524 -5.92 -1.86 -5.86
N ILE A 525 -5.92 -1.18 -7.00
CA ILE A 525 -6.93 -1.37 -8.05
C ILE A 525 -6.68 -2.61 -8.91
N LEU A 526 -5.59 -3.32 -8.66
CA LEU A 526 -5.16 -4.49 -9.43
C LEU A 526 -5.33 -5.81 -8.65
N ARG A 527 -6.10 -5.80 -7.55
CA ARG A 527 -6.28 -6.97 -6.68
C ARG A 527 -7.21 -8.03 -7.23
N ALA A 528 -8.20 -7.61 -8.01
CA ALA A 528 -9.15 -8.51 -8.65
C ALA A 528 -9.23 -8.24 -10.15
N LYS A 529 -9.60 -9.26 -10.92
CA LYS A 529 -10.03 -9.07 -12.30
C LYS A 529 -11.50 -8.68 -12.29
N HIS A 530 -11.81 -7.53 -12.86
CA HIS A 530 -13.18 -7.07 -13.03
C HIS A 530 -13.74 -7.62 -14.34
N ALA A 531 -14.97 -8.11 -14.29
CA ALA A 531 -15.56 -8.79 -15.45
C ALA A 531 -15.93 -7.82 -16.60
N TYR A 532 -16.14 -6.53 -16.26
CA TYR A 532 -16.75 -5.55 -17.18
C TYR A 532 -15.95 -4.25 -17.31
N SER A 533 -14.89 -4.07 -16.55
CA SER A 533 -14.08 -2.84 -16.59
C SER A 533 -12.59 -3.15 -16.43
N ASP A 534 -11.77 -2.59 -17.28
CA ASP A 534 -10.32 -2.54 -17.06
C ASP A 534 -10.00 -1.48 -16.01
N PRO A 535 -8.96 -1.69 -15.18
CA PRO A 535 -8.55 -0.70 -14.19
C PRO A 535 -8.11 0.62 -14.84
N ILE A 536 -8.55 1.75 -14.24
CA ILE A 536 -8.29 3.08 -14.76
C ILE A 536 -7.57 3.91 -13.71
N ILE A 537 -6.52 4.64 -14.11
CA ILE A 537 -5.78 5.58 -13.27
C ILE A 537 -5.94 6.98 -13.85
N TYR A 538 -6.50 7.89 -13.08
CA TYR A 538 -6.50 9.32 -13.39
C TYR A 538 -5.35 10.02 -12.67
N GLU A 539 -4.52 10.72 -13.44
CA GLU A 539 -3.40 11.54 -12.96
C GLU A 539 -3.71 13.02 -13.20
N ILE A 540 -3.83 13.78 -12.13
CA ILE A 540 -3.96 15.25 -12.23
C ILE A 540 -2.57 15.86 -12.08
N LYS A 541 -2.00 16.25 -13.20
CA LYS A 541 -0.66 16.83 -13.29
C LYS A 541 -0.72 18.35 -13.19
N ASP A 542 0.27 18.92 -12.53
CA ASP A 542 0.46 20.37 -12.44
C ASP A 542 1.70 20.81 -13.22
N ASN A 543 1.70 22.04 -13.74
CA ASN A 543 2.73 22.52 -14.68
C ASN A 543 3.99 23.09 -14.00
N HIS A 544 4.25 22.74 -12.74
CA HIS A 544 5.46 23.12 -12.02
C HIS A 544 6.58 22.11 -12.31
N ASP A 545 7.80 22.58 -12.51
CA ASP A 545 8.95 21.74 -12.91
C ASP A 545 9.18 20.58 -11.94
N VAL A 546 9.07 20.81 -10.64
CA VAL A 546 9.23 19.77 -9.62
C VAL A 546 8.19 18.65 -9.79
N PHE A 547 6.93 18.98 -10.05
CA PHE A 547 5.88 17.98 -10.24
C PHE A 547 5.91 17.31 -11.61
N GLN A 548 6.45 18.00 -12.63
CA GLN A 548 6.73 17.40 -13.93
C GLN A 548 7.82 16.32 -13.83
N ARG A 549 8.89 16.55 -13.04
CA ARG A 549 9.91 15.54 -12.76
C ARG A 549 9.32 14.31 -12.07
N GLN A 550 8.48 14.49 -11.06
CA GLN A 550 7.78 13.39 -10.39
C GLN A 550 6.87 12.63 -11.36
N TRP A 551 6.14 13.35 -12.23
CA TRP A 551 5.33 12.72 -13.30
C TRP A 551 6.17 11.86 -14.24
N LEU A 552 7.34 12.31 -14.66
CA LEU A 552 8.21 11.53 -15.54
C LEU A 552 8.63 10.20 -14.90
N LYS A 553 8.92 10.18 -13.59
CA LYS A 553 9.22 8.94 -12.84
C LYS A 553 7.99 8.00 -12.83
N ARG A 554 6.79 8.50 -12.53
CA ARG A 554 5.55 7.71 -12.59
C ARG A 554 5.25 7.21 -14.00
N LYS A 555 5.43 8.08 -15.00
CA LYS A 555 5.25 7.71 -16.42
C LYS A 555 6.17 6.57 -16.84
N GLN A 556 7.43 6.58 -16.38
CA GLN A 556 8.35 5.48 -16.62
C GLN A 556 7.91 4.18 -15.92
N PHE A 557 7.43 4.28 -14.67
CA PHE A 557 6.83 3.14 -13.96
C PHE A 557 5.65 2.56 -14.74
N TYR A 558 4.70 3.38 -15.22
CA TYR A 558 3.57 2.91 -16.00
C TYR A 558 4.00 2.23 -17.32
N LYS A 559 5.00 2.78 -18.00
CA LYS A 559 5.58 2.15 -19.20
C LYS A 559 6.20 0.78 -18.89
N ASN A 560 6.96 0.68 -17.79
CA ASN A 560 7.57 -0.57 -17.36
C ASN A 560 6.51 -1.64 -17.00
N GLN A 561 5.34 -1.19 -16.55
CA GLN A 561 4.18 -2.06 -16.28
C GLN A 561 3.31 -2.31 -17.53
N ASN A 562 3.69 -1.85 -18.71
CA ASN A 562 2.92 -1.95 -19.96
C ASN A 562 1.51 -1.35 -19.88
N PHE A 563 1.29 -0.31 -19.07
CA PHE A 563 0.02 0.40 -19.00
C PHE A 563 -0.11 1.36 -20.19
N SER A 564 -1.27 1.41 -20.83
CA SER A 564 -1.54 2.40 -21.87
C SER A 564 -1.66 3.80 -21.26
N ILE A 565 -1.09 4.82 -21.92
CA ILE A 565 -1.11 6.21 -21.39
C ILE A 565 -1.71 7.13 -22.45
N ILE A 566 -2.79 7.81 -22.06
CA ILE A 566 -3.39 8.88 -22.84
C ILE A 566 -3.33 10.20 -22.06
N GLU A 567 -3.12 11.30 -22.77
CA GLU A 567 -2.90 12.61 -22.14
C GLU A 567 -3.78 13.69 -22.77
N CYS A 568 -4.26 14.61 -21.93
CA CYS A 568 -4.86 15.88 -22.37
C CYS A 568 -4.49 17.00 -21.39
N ASP A 569 -4.95 18.21 -21.65
CA ASP A 569 -4.87 19.32 -20.70
C ASP A 569 -6.27 19.83 -20.31
N SER A 570 -6.36 20.60 -19.21
CA SER A 570 -7.63 21.06 -18.66
C SER A 570 -8.40 22.00 -19.61
N ASN A 571 -7.71 22.69 -20.53
CA ASN A 571 -8.35 23.61 -21.47
C ASN A 571 -9.03 22.83 -22.61
N ASN A 572 -8.48 21.68 -22.98
CA ASN A 572 -8.97 20.81 -24.04
C ASN A 572 -9.66 19.54 -23.50
N TYR A 573 -9.95 19.51 -22.18
CA TYR A 573 -10.57 18.36 -21.57
C TYR A 573 -11.97 18.09 -22.11
N ASN A 574 -12.17 16.89 -22.60
CA ASN A 574 -13.47 16.35 -22.99
C ASN A 574 -13.63 14.97 -22.32
N PRO A 575 -14.81 14.64 -21.75
CA PRO A 575 -15.11 13.30 -21.25
C PRO A 575 -14.91 12.18 -22.29
N ASP A 576 -15.10 12.50 -23.58
CA ASP A 576 -14.79 11.58 -24.67
C ASP A 576 -13.27 11.48 -24.86
N ILE A 577 -12.72 10.35 -24.41
CA ILE A 577 -11.28 10.07 -24.43
C ILE A 577 -10.72 9.76 -25.83
N THR A 578 -11.57 9.59 -26.85
CA THR A 578 -11.14 9.26 -28.22
C THR A 578 -10.25 10.34 -28.84
N ASN A 579 -10.43 11.60 -28.37
CA ASN A 579 -9.67 12.77 -28.82
C ASN A 579 -8.40 13.02 -27.99
N TRP A 580 -8.12 12.19 -26.96
CA TRP A 580 -6.93 12.36 -26.15
C TRP A 580 -5.69 11.84 -26.87
N LYS A 581 -4.55 12.49 -26.66
CA LYS A 581 -3.28 12.10 -27.25
C LYS A 581 -2.76 10.81 -26.62
N THR A 582 -2.61 9.75 -27.41
CA THR A 582 -1.91 8.54 -26.98
C THR A 582 -0.42 8.83 -26.79
N SER A 583 0.06 8.72 -25.55
CA SER A 583 1.47 8.95 -25.19
C SER A 583 2.27 7.64 -25.14
N TYR A 584 1.62 6.53 -24.78
CA TYR A 584 2.22 5.20 -24.81
C TYR A 584 1.16 4.13 -25.06
N ASP A 585 1.49 3.20 -25.98
CA ASP A 585 0.64 2.08 -26.34
C ASP A 585 1.49 0.80 -26.38
N PRO A 586 1.31 -0.10 -25.42
CA PRO A 586 2.13 -1.33 -25.33
C PRO A 586 1.95 -2.25 -26.52
N SER A 587 0.83 -2.20 -27.25
CA SER A 587 0.57 -3.03 -28.42
C SER A 587 1.51 -2.69 -29.58
N LYS A 588 1.82 -1.39 -29.75
CA LYS A 588 2.73 -0.89 -30.80
C LYS A 588 4.20 -1.19 -30.53
N CYS A 589 4.59 -1.39 -29.25
CA CYS A 589 5.95 -1.73 -28.89
C CYS A 589 6.30 -3.22 -29.17
N LYS A 590 5.31 -4.11 -29.07
CA LYS A 590 5.51 -5.55 -29.35
C LYS A 590 5.75 -5.84 -30.84
N THR A 591 5.19 -5.04 -31.73
CA THR A 591 5.39 -5.16 -33.19
C THR A 591 6.80 -4.75 -33.62
N LYS A 592 7.38 -3.68 -33.05
CA LYS A 592 8.76 -3.24 -33.35
C LYS A 592 9.83 -4.26 -32.93
N LYS A 593 9.65 -4.96 -31.79
CA LYS A 593 10.56 -6.04 -31.35
C LYS A 593 10.46 -7.29 -32.23
N LYS A 594 9.31 -7.60 -32.84
CA LYS A 594 9.17 -8.73 -33.80
C LYS A 594 9.73 -8.42 -35.15
N GLU A 595 9.79 -7.16 -35.58
CA GLU A 595 10.38 -6.75 -36.85
C GLU A 595 11.92 -6.64 -36.77
N SER A 596 12.47 -6.19 -35.61
CA SER A 596 13.92 -6.19 -35.40
C SER A 596 14.51 -7.61 -35.30
N SER A 597 13.81 -8.55 -34.66
CA SER A 597 14.25 -9.94 -34.55
C SER A 597 14.15 -10.73 -35.88
N LYS A 598 13.38 -10.23 -36.86
CA LYS A 598 13.35 -10.80 -38.24
C LYS A 598 14.42 -10.22 -39.15
N LYS A 599 15.07 -9.08 -38.83
CA LYS A 599 16.16 -8.50 -39.60
C LYS A 599 17.52 -9.05 -39.24
N ASP A 600 17.70 -9.64 -38.07
CA ASP A 600 19.00 -10.17 -37.61
C ASP A 600 19.27 -11.64 -38.00
N SER A 601 18.33 -12.33 -38.67
CA SER A 601 18.52 -13.73 -39.09
C SER A 601 18.99 -13.91 -40.51
N CYS A 602 19.32 -12.84 -41.26
CA CYS A 602 19.87 -12.91 -42.59
C CYS A 602 21.03 -11.93 -42.76
N LYS A 603 22.20 -12.21 -42.20
CA LYS A 603 23.51 -11.78 -42.69
C LYS A 603 24.61 -12.20 -41.71
N ALA A 604 25.06 -13.41 -41.84
CA ALA A 604 26.39 -13.81 -41.41
C ALA A 604 27.18 -14.16 -42.68
N SER A 605 27.94 -13.20 -43.19
CA SER A 605 29.20 -13.47 -43.95
C SER A 605 29.89 -12.15 -44.29
N SER A 606 31.10 -12.02 -43.73
CA SER A 606 32.31 -11.38 -44.31
C SER A 606 32.27 -9.92 -44.80
N ARG A 607 33.05 -9.05 -44.16
CA ARG A 607 34.25 -8.36 -44.68
C ARG A 607 34.47 -6.97 -44.05
N ASN A 608 35.65 -6.86 -43.46
CA ASN A 608 36.66 -5.78 -43.40
C ASN A 608 36.29 -4.30 -43.69
N LEU A 609 36.73 -3.49 -42.70
CA LEU A 609 37.42 -2.17 -42.75
C LEU A 609 37.11 -1.21 -43.90
N SER A 610 36.55 -0.07 -43.59
CA SER A 610 37.18 1.27 -43.71
C SER A 610 36.12 2.38 -43.65
N ASP A 611 36.45 3.37 -42.81
CA ASP A 611 36.21 4.82 -42.90
C ASP A 611 34.83 5.46 -43.12
N LYS A 612 34.51 6.25 -42.08
CA LYS A 612 33.93 7.62 -42.07
C LYS A 612 32.59 7.89 -42.72
N SER A 613 31.60 8.20 -41.94
CA SER A 613 31.07 9.57 -41.80
C SER A 613 29.86 9.61 -40.82
N VAL A 614 29.87 10.62 -40.02
CA VAL A 614 28.98 11.06 -38.98
C VAL A 614 27.57 11.33 -39.52
N THR A 615 26.53 10.75 -38.88
CA THR A 615 25.29 11.45 -38.59
C THR A 615 24.76 10.96 -37.26
N ASN A 616 24.70 11.90 -36.31
CA ASN A 616 24.17 11.74 -34.96
C ASN A 616 22.66 11.56 -35.03
N ASP A 617 22.17 10.46 -34.47
CA ASP A 617 20.90 10.40 -33.76
C ASP A 617 21.19 9.78 -32.40
N THR A 618 21.46 10.68 -31.45
CA THR A 618 21.70 10.38 -30.04
C THR A 618 20.37 10.23 -29.35
N ASP A 619 19.94 8.98 -29.14
CA ASP A 619 19.15 8.65 -27.94
C ASP A 619 20.12 8.72 -26.76
N SER A 620 20.22 9.92 -26.17
CA SER A 620 20.94 10.12 -24.93
C SER A 620 20.16 9.44 -23.82
N GLU A 621 20.68 8.34 -23.30
CA GLU A 621 20.40 7.89 -21.94
C GLU A 621 20.83 9.02 -21.00
N LEU A 622 19.85 9.81 -20.55
CA LEU A 622 20.05 10.75 -19.47
C LEU A 622 20.19 9.93 -18.19
N GLU A 623 21.41 9.74 -17.73
CA GLU A 623 21.69 9.45 -16.33
C GLU A 623 21.17 10.65 -15.51
N PHE A 624 20.04 10.45 -14.84
CA PHE A 624 19.52 11.44 -13.92
C PHE A 624 20.18 11.18 -12.56
N ASP A 625 20.96 12.13 -12.09
CA ASP A 625 21.40 12.19 -10.71
C ASP A 625 20.17 12.19 -9.79
N ASP A 626 20.14 11.24 -8.84
CA ASP A 626 19.06 11.03 -7.86
C ASP A 626 19.13 12.09 -6.73
N ASP A 627 18.99 13.38 -7.08
CA ASP A 627 18.84 14.47 -6.12
C ASP A 627 17.38 14.94 -6.08
N ASP A 628 16.50 14.12 -5.56
CA ASP A 628 15.12 14.54 -5.24
C ASP A 628 14.85 14.33 -3.75
N ASP A 629 14.76 15.47 -3.05
CA ASP A 629 14.24 15.61 -1.70
C ASP A 629 12.76 15.20 -1.64
N ASP A 630 12.49 13.91 -1.48
CA ASP A 630 11.20 13.45 -0.95
C ASP A 630 11.34 13.42 0.58
N ASP A 631 11.10 14.57 1.21
CA ASP A 631 10.78 14.64 2.63
C ASP A 631 9.41 13.94 2.81
N ASP A 632 9.42 12.61 2.88
CA ASP A 632 8.36 11.87 3.54
C ASP A 632 8.53 12.17 5.05
N ASP A 633 7.99 13.31 5.49
CA ASP A 633 7.82 13.64 6.91
C ASP A 633 6.91 12.58 7.54
N ASP A 634 7.48 11.45 7.95
CA ASP A 634 6.93 10.52 8.95
C ASP A 634 7.03 11.12 10.38
N ASP A 635 6.86 12.45 10.51
CA ASP A 635 6.81 13.17 11.80
C ASP A 635 5.36 13.33 12.29
N ASP A 636 4.60 12.23 12.38
CA ASP A 636 3.32 12.21 13.12
C ASP A 636 3.46 11.70 14.57
N GLU A 637 4.67 11.66 15.12
CA GLU A 637 4.86 11.34 16.53
C GLU A 637 5.78 12.33 17.27
N LYS A 638 5.41 13.60 17.37
CA LYS A 638 5.78 14.49 18.49
C LYS A 638 5.17 15.87 18.33
N ASN A 639 3.88 16.01 18.60
CA ASN A 639 3.36 17.27 19.13
C ASN A 639 2.07 17.02 19.93
N THR A 640 2.25 16.60 21.18
CA THR A 640 1.24 16.82 22.22
C THR A 640 1.28 18.29 22.62
N SER A 641 0.75 19.16 21.80
CA SER A 641 0.27 20.47 22.21
C SER A 641 -1.24 20.48 22.07
N LYS A 642 -1.91 20.68 23.19
CA LYS A 642 -3.34 20.78 23.38
C LYS A 642 -3.99 21.72 22.36
N GLY A 643 -4.43 21.17 21.24
CA GLY A 643 -5.39 21.79 20.33
C GLY A 643 -6.75 21.18 20.61
N VAL A 644 -7.62 21.97 21.25
CA VAL A 644 -9.02 21.61 21.52
C VAL A 644 -9.72 21.42 20.18
N CYS A 645 -10.00 20.16 19.83
CA CYS A 645 -10.86 19.83 18.70
C CYS A 645 -12.32 20.16 19.09
N LEU A 646 -12.80 21.31 18.63
CA LEU A 646 -14.18 21.77 18.76
C LEU A 646 -15.03 21.22 17.62
N ILE A 647 -15.23 19.91 17.55
CA ILE A 647 -16.36 19.34 16.82
C ILE A 647 -16.92 18.18 17.65
N LYS A 648 -17.94 18.49 18.43
CA LYS A 648 -18.83 17.50 19.03
C LYS A 648 -19.81 17.05 17.95
N PHE A 649 -19.72 15.81 17.53
CA PHE A 649 -20.83 15.17 16.84
C PHE A 649 -22.00 15.03 17.81
N LYS A 650 -23.10 15.71 17.53
CA LYS A 650 -24.40 15.39 18.16
C LYS A 650 -24.95 14.14 17.48
N ASN A 651 -25.32 13.17 18.32
CA ASN A 651 -26.02 11.93 17.96
C ASN A 651 -27.28 12.18 17.14
#